data_ee6749fb2cd2f3fbf3cabc0aaedfcd84
#
_entry.id   ee6749fb2cd2f3fbf3cabc0aaedfcd84
#
_cell.length_a   1.000
_cell.length_b   1.000
_cell.length_c   1.000
_cell.angle_alpha   90.00
_cell.angle_beta   90.00
_cell.angle_gamma   90.00
#
_symmetry.space_group_name_H-M   'P 1'
#
loop_
_entity.id
_entity.type
_entity.pdbx_description
1 polymer ?
#
loop_
_entity_poly.entity_id
_entity_poly.type
_entity_poly.pdbx_seq_one_letter_code
_entity_poly.pdbx_strand_id
1 'polypeptide(L)'
;MLNQQISQVIAQELNVRDNQILAAIQLLDDGNTIPFIARYRKEATGGLDDTQLRHFETRLIYLRELEDRRQTILKSIEEQGKLTDELRDKIQTTQSKTELEDLYLPFKPKRRTKGQIAIEAGLEPLADLLWNEPKTVPETTALDYVNAEKGVADVKAALDGARYILMERFAEDAGLLAKVRDYLSKNALIVSKVIEGKEAEGAKFQDYFDHQELLKNVPSHRALAMFRGRNEGILQLSLNADPEAEEGSRQSYCEEIIRDYLGVRFNGQPADKWREQVIAWTWKIKVALHLETELMATLREKAEDEAIDVFARNLTALLMVAPAGAKNTMGLDPGLRTGVKVAVVDNTGKLLATETIYPHTGQMERAMLSIFQLIKQHNVELIAIGNGTASRETERFAKDVIKEIKEIKENKPQTVVVSEAGASVYSASELAAQEFPDLDVSLRGAVSIARRLQDPLAELVKIEPKAIGVGQYQHDVNQSQLARKLDAVVEDCVNAVGVDLNTASVPLLARVAGMTKTIAQNIVTYRDENGRFDSREQLKKVPRLGPKAFEQCAGFMRIAAGNNPLDASGVHPEAYPVVEKILQATEQSIQDLMGNAGLVRQLDAKQFTDEQFGLPTVQDIFKELEKPGRDPRGEFKTATFAEGVEEITDLKAGMILEGTVTNVTNFGAFVDIGVHQDGLVHISSLSDKFVEDPHQVVKTGDVVKVKVLEVDVARRRIALTMRLDESAVKNDGKSDRTLSAKPRSDNARQDRSNWRANNAMGNACADALKNWKK
;
A
#
# COMPACT_ATOMS: atom_id res chain seq x y z
N MET A 1 -12.11 31.68 0.57
CA MET A 1 -12.96 31.07 1.63
C MET A 1 -12.80 29.53 1.64
N LEU A 2 -13.07 28.81 0.55
CA LEU A 2 -13.01 27.34 0.51
C LEU A 2 -11.62 26.78 0.89
N ASN A 3 -10.56 27.22 0.24
CA ASN A 3 -9.20 26.78 0.57
C ASN A 3 -8.80 27.04 2.03
N GLN A 4 -9.36 28.08 2.65
CA GLN A 4 -9.09 28.40 4.05
C GLN A 4 -9.80 27.45 5.02
N GLN A 5 -11.01 27.01 4.71
CA GLN A 5 -11.72 25.99 5.50
C GLN A 5 -11.04 24.63 5.37
N ILE A 6 -10.67 24.24 4.16
CA ILE A 6 -9.95 22.99 3.89
C ILE A 6 -8.60 22.99 4.59
N SER A 7 -7.84 24.10 4.53
CA SER A 7 -6.52 24.18 5.15
C SER A 7 -6.58 24.02 6.67
N GLN A 8 -7.59 24.59 7.33
CA GLN A 8 -7.79 24.45 8.78
C GLN A 8 -8.02 22.99 9.19
N VAL A 9 -8.84 22.26 8.43
CA VAL A 9 -9.09 20.83 8.69
C VAL A 9 -7.81 20.01 8.55
N ILE A 10 -7.10 20.17 7.45
CA ILE A 10 -5.86 19.41 7.19
C ILE A 10 -4.77 19.79 8.19
N ALA A 11 -4.66 21.08 8.55
CA ALA A 11 -3.69 21.55 9.53
C ALA A 11 -3.91 20.91 10.92
N GLN A 12 -5.16 20.75 11.33
CA GLN A 12 -5.50 20.04 12.57
C GLN A 12 -5.16 18.55 12.48
N GLU A 13 -5.48 17.87 11.38
CA GLU A 13 -5.18 16.45 11.17
C GLU A 13 -3.66 16.17 11.19
N LEU A 14 -2.86 17.05 10.58
CA LEU A 14 -1.40 16.92 10.50
C LEU A 14 -0.66 17.55 11.70
N ASN A 15 -1.38 18.22 12.61
CA ASN A 15 -0.81 18.97 13.73
C ASN A 15 0.24 20.01 13.29
N VAL A 16 -0.10 20.80 12.25
CA VAL A 16 0.72 21.86 11.68
C VAL A 16 -0.06 23.17 11.63
N ARG A 17 0.60 24.27 11.25
CA ARG A 17 -0.04 25.58 11.15
C ARG A 17 -0.84 25.71 9.85
N ASP A 18 -1.98 26.40 9.90
CA ASP A 18 -2.86 26.65 8.75
C ASP A 18 -2.12 27.29 7.55
N ASN A 19 -1.24 28.24 7.81
CA ASN A 19 -0.49 28.90 6.75
C ASN A 19 0.47 27.96 5.99
N GLN A 20 0.96 26.88 6.60
CA GLN A 20 1.79 25.87 5.94
C GLN A 20 0.96 25.09 4.91
N ILE A 21 -0.27 24.76 5.27
CA ILE A 21 -1.18 24.06 4.36
C ILE A 21 -1.68 24.97 3.26
N LEU A 22 -2.00 26.23 3.56
CA LEU A 22 -2.39 27.22 2.53
C LEU A 22 -1.27 27.40 1.48
N ALA A 23 -0.02 27.50 1.93
CA ALA A 23 1.14 27.59 1.02
C ALA A 23 1.28 26.29 0.18
N ALA A 24 1.08 25.12 0.79
CA ALA A 24 1.12 23.85 0.07
C ALA A 24 0.01 23.74 -0.98
N ILE A 25 -1.23 24.16 -0.66
CA ILE A 25 -2.35 24.25 -1.61
C ILE A 25 -1.97 25.13 -2.79
N GLN A 26 -1.46 26.35 -2.53
CA GLN A 26 -1.08 27.28 -3.58
C GLN A 26 0.00 26.69 -4.50
N LEU A 27 1.05 26.11 -3.93
CA LEU A 27 2.12 25.48 -4.69
C LEU A 27 1.62 24.35 -5.58
N LEU A 28 0.72 23.50 -5.05
CA LEU A 28 0.15 22.39 -5.80
C LEU A 28 -0.77 22.88 -6.92
N ASP A 29 -1.60 23.87 -6.65
CA ASP A 29 -2.48 24.50 -7.64
C ASP A 29 -1.71 25.25 -8.75
N ASP A 30 -0.51 25.76 -8.43
CA ASP A 30 0.44 26.32 -9.39
C ASP A 30 1.16 25.23 -10.23
N GLY A 31 0.83 23.94 -10.03
CA GLY A 31 1.36 22.81 -10.78
C GLY A 31 2.73 22.33 -10.33
N ASN A 32 3.13 22.60 -9.09
CA ASN A 32 4.34 22.01 -8.53
C ASN A 32 4.05 20.57 -8.08
N THR A 33 5.05 19.70 -8.24
CA THR A 33 4.98 18.29 -7.80
C THR A 33 5.31 18.14 -6.33
N ILE A 34 4.79 17.09 -5.69
CA ILE A 34 5.06 16.81 -4.27
C ILE A 34 6.57 16.69 -3.98
N PRO A 35 7.37 15.93 -4.74
CA PRO A 35 8.82 15.85 -4.49
C PRO A 35 9.53 17.21 -4.58
N PHE A 36 9.13 18.05 -5.52
CA PHE A 36 9.70 19.39 -5.65
C PHE A 36 9.34 20.28 -4.46
N ILE A 37 8.09 20.29 -4.03
CA ILE A 37 7.63 21.06 -2.86
C ILE A 37 8.39 20.61 -1.61
N ALA A 38 8.47 19.29 -1.35
CA ALA A 38 9.14 18.72 -0.20
C ALA A 38 10.62 19.09 -0.12
N ARG A 39 11.29 19.13 -1.26
CA ARG A 39 12.73 19.36 -1.28
C ARG A 39 13.14 20.82 -1.44
N TYR A 40 12.45 21.59 -2.29
CA TYR A 40 12.89 22.91 -2.74
C TYR A 40 11.95 24.06 -2.34
N ARG A 41 10.88 23.80 -1.59
CA ARG A 41 9.93 24.84 -1.13
C ARG A 41 9.65 24.74 0.38
N LYS A 42 10.67 24.32 1.14
CA LYS A 42 10.58 24.12 2.61
C LYS A 42 10.23 25.38 3.37
N GLU A 43 10.76 26.54 2.97
CA GLU A 43 10.44 27.82 3.58
C GLU A 43 8.95 28.14 3.49
N ALA A 44 8.36 27.95 2.32
CA ALA A 44 6.96 28.24 2.09
C ALA A 44 6.06 27.30 2.87
N THR A 45 6.38 26.02 2.98
CA THR A 45 5.60 25.01 3.68
C THR A 45 5.97 24.84 5.16
N GLY A 46 6.99 25.57 5.63
CA GLY A 46 7.49 25.43 7.00
C GLY A 46 8.07 24.06 7.30
N GLY A 47 8.63 23.38 6.28
CA GLY A 47 9.35 22.12 6.41
C GLY A 47 8.49 20.86 6.40
N LEU A 48 7.32 20.89 5.76
CA LEU A 48 6.52 19.68 5.54
C LEU A 48 7.33 18.64 4.76
N ASP A 49 7.39 17.42 5.29
CA ASP A 49 8.09 16.31 4.66
C ASP A 49 7.23 15.60 3.57
N ASP A 50 7.85 14.66 2.84
CA ASP A 50 7.19 13.90 1.76
C ASP A 50 5.95 13.17 2.26
N THR A 51 6.01 12.55 3.45
CA THR A 51 4.89 11.80 4.03
C THR A 51 3.72 12.72 4.37
N GLN A 52 4.01 13.86 5.00
CA GLN A 52 3.01 14.87 5.33
C GLN A 52 2.37 15.45 4.07
N LEU A 53 3.17 15.74 3.03
CA LEU A 53 2.68 16.28 1.76
C LEU A 53 1.85 15.26 0.96
N ARG A 54 2.18 13.97 0.99
CA ARG A 54 1.35 12.92 0.38
C ARG A 54 0.02 12.73 1.12
N HIS A 55 0.05 12.80 2.45
CA HIS A 55 -1.20 12.80 3.24
C HIS A 55 -2.04 14.03 2.93
N PHE A 56 -1.44 15.22 2.93
CA PHE A 56 -2.07 16.48 2.54
C PHE A 56 -2.72 16.38 1.15
N GLU A 57 -2.02 15.88 0.14
CA GLU A 57 -2.53 15.71 -1.23
C GLU A 57 -3.80 14.84 -1.25
N THR A 58 -3.76 13.70 -0.57
CA THR A 58 -4.90 12.77 -0.47
C THR A 58 -6.09 13.43 0.21
N ARG A 59 -5.85 14.15 1.32
CA ARG A 59 -6.91 14.84 2.06
C ARG A 59 -7.49 16.03 1.30
N LEU A 60 -6.65 16.77 0.60
CA LEU A 60 -7.08 17.90 -0.24
C LEU A 60 -8.04 17.43 -1.34
N ILE A 61 -7.72 16.34 -2.03
CA ILE A 61 -8.59 15.74 -3.05
C ILE A 61 -9.92 15.34 -2.42
N TYR A 62 -9.90 14.60 -1.30
CA TYR A 62 -11.12 14.18 -0.60
C TYR A 62 -12.00 15.36 -0.18
N LEU A 63 -11.42 16.40 0.43
CA LEU A 63 -12.20 17.55 0.92
C LEU A 63 -12.75 18.41 -0.22
N ARG A 64 -12.04 18.50 -1.34
CA ARG A 64 -12.56 19.16 -2.56
C ARG A 64 -13.73 18.37 -3.15
N GLU A 65 -13.62 17.04 -3.26
CA GLU A 65 -14.73 16.19 -3.71
C GLU A 65 -15.94 16.25 -2.76
N LEU A 66 -15.70 16.30 -1.46
CA LEU A 66 -16.74 16.47 -0.45
C LEU A 66 -17.47 17.80 -0.63
N GLU A 67 -16.73 18.88 -0.89
CA GLU A 67 -17.33 20.22 -1.12
C GLU A 67 -18.13 20.26 -2.42
N ASP A 68 -17.63 19.72 -3.50
CA ASP A 68 -18.36 19.63 -4.77
C ASP A 68 -19.67 18.83 -4.59
N ARG A 69 -19.60 17.76 -3.80
CA ARG A 69 -20.79 16.96 -3.46
C ARG A 69 -21.77 17.77 -2.60
N ARG A 70 -21.27 18.53 -1.61
CA ARG A 70 -22.07 19.41 -0.76
C ARG A 70 -22.82 20.45 -1.58
N GLN A 71 -22.17 21.12 -2.50
CA GLN A 71 -22.79 22.10 -3.39
C GLN A 71 -23.87 21.47 -4.27
N THR A 72 -23.62 20.28 -4.79
CA THR A 72 -24.59 19.52 -5.57
C THR A 72 -25.84 19.19 -4.76
N ILE A 73 -25.68 18.77 -3.51
CA ILE A 73 -26.76 18.42 -2.58
C ILE A 73 -27.56 19.68 -2.21
N LEU A 74 -26.90 20.76 -1.83
CA LEU A 74 -27.57 22.03 -1.49
C LEU A 74 -28.43 22.52 -2.65
N LYS A 75 -27.88 22.51 -3.86
CA LYS A 75 -28.62 22.91 -5.06
C LYS A 75 -29.83 22.01 -5.31
N SER A 76 -29.66 20.68 -5.17
CA SER A 76 -30.76 19.73 -5.38
C SER A 76 -31.90 19.90 -4.37
N ILE A 77 -31.60 20.21 -3.09
CA ILE A 77 -32.63 20.46 -2.06
C ILE A 77 -33.31 21.83 -2.26
N GLU A 78 -32.54 22.84 -2.65
CA GLU A 78 -33.06 24.19 -2.96
C GLU A 78 -34.02 24.17 -4.15
N GLU A 79 -33.67 23.44 -5.24
CA GLU A 79 -34.55 23.25 -6.40
C GLU A 79 -35.87 22.55 -6.03
N GLN A 80 -35.89 21.76 -4.96
CA GLN A 80 -37.11 21.14 -4.41
C GLN A 80 -37.90 22.08 -3.49
N GLY A 81 -37.39 23.27 -3.19
CA GLY A 81 -38.00 24.23 -2.25
C GLY A 81 -38.02 23.74 -0.80
N LYS A 82 -37.15 22.82 -0.42
CA LYS A 82 -37.13 22.16 0.90
C LYS A 82 -35.91 22.54 1.76
N LEU A 83 -35.04 23.42 1.29
CA LEU A 83 -33.83 23.83 2.00
C LEU A 83 -34.18 24.86 3.08
N THR A 84 -34.15 24.43 4.35
CA THR A 84 -34.29 25.32 5.52
C THR A 84 -32.91 25.81 5.95
N ASP A 85 -32.88 26.95 6.72
CA ASP A 85 -31.60 27.47 7.23
C ASP A 85 -30.91 26.49 8.16
N GLU A 86 -31.64 25.79 9.03
CA GLU A 86 -31.10 24.74 9.91
C GLU A 86 -30.49 23.59 9.13
N LEU A 87 -31.16 23.13 8.07
CA LEU A 87 -30.62 22.05 7.22
C LEU A 87 -29.38 22.49 6.44
N ARG A 88 -29.39 23.74 5.95
CA ARG A 88 -28.24 24.37 5.29
C ARG A 88 -27.02 24.37 6.21
N ASP A 89 -27.20 24.81 7.46
CA ASP A 89 -26.11 24.86 8.44
C ASP A 89 -25.58 23.47 8.76
N LYS A 90 -26.43 22.46 8.95
CA LYS A 90 -26.03 21.07 9.17
C LYS A 90 -25.22 20.53 7.99
N ILE A 91 -25.68 20.76 6.76
CA ILE A 91 -24.98 20.32 5.54
C ILE A 91 -23.63 21.05 5.41
N GLN A 92 -23.54 22.34 5.74
CA GLN A 92 -22.32 23.12 5.62
C GLN A 92 -21.25 22.74 6.66
N THR A 93 -21.67 22.31 7.85
CA THR A 93 -20.75 21.99 8.96
C THR A 93 -20.26 20.53 8.96
N THR A 94 -20.95 19.64 8.26
CA THR A 94 -20.59 18.23 8.16
C THR A 94 -19.25 18.02 7.45
N GLN A 95 -18.37 17.20 8.04
CA GLN A 95 -17.02 16.86 7.51
C GLN A 95 -16.93 15.42 6.99
N SER A 96 -18.01 14.66 7.07
CA SER A 96 -18.09 13.27 6.66
C SER A 96 -19.03 13.10 5.46
N LYS A 97 -18.56 12.37 4.44
CA LYS A 97 -19.38 12.03 3.27
C LYS A 97 -20.62 11.21 3.68
N THR A 98 -20.47 10.31 4.65
CA THR A 98 -21.56 9.48 5.17
C THR A 98 -22.66 10.34 5.79
N GLU A 99 -22.29 11.25 6.70
CA GLU A 99 -23.26 12.17 7.32
C GLU A 99 -23.92 13.11 6.29
N LEU A 100 -23.15 13.55 5.29
CA LEU A 100 -23.68 14.38 4.21
C LEU A 100 -24.72 13.63 3.37
N GLU A 101 -24.48 12.36 3.04
CA GLU A 101 -25.44 11.53 2.31
C GLU A 101 -26.66 11.17 3.17
N ASP A 102 -26.51 10.97 4.48
CA ASP A 102 -27.63 10.77 5.41
C ASP A 102 -28.55 11.99 5.46
N LEU A 103 -27.99 13.21 5.54
CA LEU A 103 -28.77 14.46 5.50
C LEU A 103 -29.50 14.64 4.16
N TYR A 104 -28.92 14.13 3.07
CA TYR A 104 -29.54 14.18 1.74
C TYR A 104 -30.58 13.10 1.50
N LEU A 105 -30.52 11.98 2.24
CA LEU A 105 -31.33 10.78 2.00
C LEU A 105 -32.85 11.05 1.87
N PRO A 106 -33.50 11.93 2.70
CA PRO A 106 -34.91 12.27 2.55
C PRO A 106 -35.25 13.01 1.24
N PHE A 107 -34.26 13.71 0.65
CA PHE A 107 -34.45 14.57 -0.52
C PHE A 107 -33.96 13.93 -1.83
N LYS A 108 -33.30 12.77 -1.72
CA LYS A 108 -32.76 12.05 -2.86
C LYS A 108 -33.88 11.57 -3.79
N PRO A 109 -33.83 11.85 -5.10
CA PRO A 109 -34.84 11.34 -6.03
C PRO A 109 -34.95 9.81 -5.97
N LYS A 110 -36.15 9.31 -5.71
CA LYS A 110 -36.43 7.89 -5.52
C LYS A 110 -37.43 7.39 -6.57
N ARG A 111 -37.39 6.10 -6.82
CA ARG A 111 -38.51 5.43 -7.49
C ARG A 111 -39.71 5.46 -6.55
N ARG A 112 -40.94 5.45 -7.10
CA ARG A 112 -42.20 5.43 -6.35
C ARG A 112 -42.18 4.27 -5.34
N THR A 113 -42.10 4.59 -4.05
CA THR A 113 -42.03 3.63 -2.94
C THR A 113 -43.41 3.28 -2.42
N LYS A 114 -43.49 2.21 -1.57
CA LYS A 114 -44.75 1.86 -0.91
C LYS A 114 -45.25 2.97 0.02
N GLY A 115 -44.34 3.67 0.72
CA GLY A 115 -44.69 4.81 1.53
C GLY A 115 -45.22 5.98 0.70
N GLN A 116 -44.59 6.27 -0.43
CA GLN A 116 -45.06 7.30 -1.37
C GLN A 116 -46.46 6.97 -1.92
N ILE A 117 -46.70 5.72 -2.31
CA ILE A 117 -48.04 5.24 -2.75
C ILE A 117 -49.07 5.44 -1.64
N ALA A 118 -48.71 5.17 -0.41
CA ALA A 118 -49.59 5.32 0.74
C ALA A 118 -49.90 6.81 1.05
N ILE A 119 -48.92 7.70 0.88
CA ILE A 119 -49.12 9.17 1.00
C ILE A 119 -50.08 9.63 -0.10
N GLU A 120 -49.88 9.25 -1.34
CA GLU A 120 -50.77 9.57 -2.46
C GLU A 120 -52.21 9.05 -2.26
N ALA A 121 -52.34 7.90 -1.57
CA ALA A 121 -53.63 7.38 -1.19
C ALA A 121 -54.30 8.14 -0.03
N GLY A 122 -53.57 9.07 0.62
CA GLY A 122 -54.10 9.90 1.72
C GLY A 122 -53.99 9.25 3.11
N LEU A 123 -53.06 8.32 3.32
CA LEU A 123 -52.88 7.62 4.59
C LEU A 123 -51.94 8.30 5.58
N GLU A 124 -51.32 9.44 5.22
CA GLU A 124 -50.41 10.15 6.11
C GLU A 124 -51.06 10.64 7.40
N PRO A 125 -52.29 11.23 7.38
CA PRO A 125 -52.96 11.61 8.62
C PRO A 125 -53.27 10.42 9.56
N LEU A 126 -53.57 9.22 9.00
CA LEU A 126 -53.75 8.03 9.79
C LEU A 126 -52.45 7.59 10.47
N ALA A 127 -51.32 7.67 9.73
CA ALA A 127 -49.98 7.33 10.25
C ALA A 127 -49.62 8.24 11.43
N ASP A 128 -49.81 9.58 11.26
CA ASP A 128 -49.50 10.55 12.28
C ASP A 128 -50.39 10.44 13.50
N LEU A 129 -51.69 10.19 13.30
CA LEU A 129 -52.64 9.99 14.38
C LEU A 129 -52.33 8.81 15.25
N LEU A 130 -52.10 7.62 14.63
CA LEU A 130 -51.77 6.40 15.36
C LEU A 130 -50.43 6.48 16.06
N TRP A 131 -49.50 7.26 15.52
CA TRP A 131 -48.19 7.45 16.13
C TRP A 131 -48.21 8.35 17.34
N ASN A 132 -48.92 9.50 17.23
CA ASN A 132 -48.93 10.53 18.25
C ASN A 132 -49.98 10.30 19.34
N GLU A 133 -51.11 9.61 19.04
CA GLU A 133 -52.21 9.35 19.92
C GLU A 133 -52.37 7.83 20.24
N PRO A 134 -51.53 7.28 21.18
CA PRO A 134 -51.49 5.83 21.46
C PRO A 134 -52.82 5.26 21.97
N LYS A 135 -53.74 6.08 22.48
CA LYS A 135 -55.07 5.65 22.93
C LYS A 135 -56.04 5.33 21.79
N THR A 136 -55.70 5.72 20.57
CA THR A 136 -56.50 5.47 19.38
C THR A 136 -56.51 3.97 19.02
N VAL A 137 -57.67 3.44 18.71
CA VAL A 137 -57.83 2.06 18.28
C VAL A 137 -57.56 1.96 16.79
N PRO A 138 -56.47 1.27 16.37
CA PRO A 138 -56.02 1.31 14.98
C PRO A 138 -57.07 0.79 13.99
N GLU A 139 -57.70 -0.36 14.30
CA GLU A 139 -58.65 -1.02 13.40
C GLU A 139 -59.90 -0.17 13.16
N THR A 140 -60.38 0.51 14.19
CA THR A 140 -61.58 1.36 14.08
C THR A 140 -61.28 2.63 13.30
N THR A 141 -60.15 3.24 13.59
CA THR A 141 -59.77 4.51 12.93
C THR A 141 -59.42 4.27 11.46
N ALA A 142 -58.79 3.16 11.14
CA ALA A 142 -58.41 2.80 9.76
C ALA A 142 -59.63 2.61 8.82
N LEU A 143 -60.83 2.30 9.36
CA LEU A 143 -62.06 2.19 8.57
C LEU A 143 -62.35 3.50 7.77
N ASP A 144 -62.10 4.65 8.34
CA ASP A 144 -62.36 5.95 7.71
C ASP A 144 -61.43 6.23 6.52
N TYR A 145 -60.35 5.45 6.41
CA TYR A 145 -59.31 5.62 5.37
C TYR A 145 -59.35 4.53 4.28
N VAL A 146 -60.34 3.60 4.38
CA VAL A 146 -60.55 2.55 3.34
C VAL A 146 -61.10 3.23 2.09
N ASN A 147 -60.38 3.08 0.98
CA ASN A 147 -60.80 3.63 -0.33
C ASN A 147 -60.24 2.75 -1.46
N ALA A 148 -61.10 1.90 -2.01
CA ALA A 148 -60.69 0.97 -3.09
C ALA A 148 -60.23 1.66 -4.37
N GLU A 149 -60.77 2.87 -4.69
CA GLU A 149 -60.38 3.66 -5.86
C GLU A 149 -58.94 4.16 -5.73
N LYS A 150 -58.49 4.41 -4.51
CA LYS A 150 -57.08 4.83 -4.20
C LYS A 150 -56.17 3.63 -3.87
N GLY A 151 -56.64 2.40 -4.08
CA GLY A 151 -55.87 1.18 -3.83
C GLY A 151 -55.80 0.74 -2.36
N VAL A 152 -56.64 1.32 -1.49
CA VAL A 152 -56.79 0.94 -0.06
C VAL A 152 -58.03 0.06 0.09
N ALA A 153 -57.88 -1.22 -0.15
CA ALA A 153 -59.01 -2.15 -0.28
C ALA A 153 -59.70 -2.49 1.09
N ASP A 154 -58.93 -2.46 2.16
CA ASP A 154 -59.42 -2.87 3.50
C ASP A 154 -58.64 -2.19 4.63
N VAL A 155 -59.06 -2.40 5.87
CA VAL A 155 -58.41 -1.88 7.09
C VAL A 155 -56.95 -2.30 7.19
N LYS A 156 -56.61 -3.53 6.78
CA LYS A 156 -55.26 -4.02 6.80
C LYS A 156 -54.38 -3.22 5.82
N ALA A 157 -54.86 -2.97 4.61
CA ALA A 157 -54.17 -2.17 3.61
C ALA A 157 -53.95 -0.74 4.11
N ALA A 158 -54.91 -0.11 4.80
CA ALA A 158 -54.79 1.18 5.41
C ALA A 158 -53.70 1.20 6.50
N LEU A 159 -53.71 0.25 7.42
CA LEU A 159 -52.73 0.13 8.49
C LEU A 159 -51.32 -0.18 7.99
N ASP A 160 -51.21 -1.06 6.97
CA ASP A 160 -49.92 -1.37 6.35
C ASP A 160 -49.37 -0.17 5.58
N GLY A 161 -50.22 0.56 4.87
CA GLY A 161 -49.83 1.81 4.20
C GLY A 161 -49.32 2.85 5.18
N ALA A 162 -50.04 3.06 6.31
CA ALA A 162 -49.55 3.98 7.36
C ALA A 162 -48.23 3.52 7.98
N ARG A 163 -47.98 2.20 8.13
CA ARG A 163 -46.68 1.69 8.57
C ARG A 163 -45.55 1.97 7.54
N TYR A 164 -45.83 1.79 6.27
CA TYR A 164 -44.82 2.10 5.22
C TYR A 164 -44.42 3.56 5.25
N ILE A 165 -45.35 4.49 5.50
CA ILE A 165 -45.03 5.93 5.60
C ILE A 165 -44.05 6.19 6.75
N LEU A 166 -44.38 5.72 7.95
CA LEU A 166 -43.54 5.96 9.14
C LEU A 166 -42.21 5.20 9.06
N MET A 167 -42.22 3.95 8.58
CA MET A 167 -41.01 3.18 8.37
C MET A 167 -40.01 3.91 7.46
N GLU A 168 -40.47 4.47 6.36
CA GLU A 168 -39.62 5.22 5.44
C GLU A 168 -39.15 6.54 6.07
N ARG A 169 -40.04 7.28 6.74
CA ARG A 169 -39.71 8.52 7.44
C ARG A 169 -38.62 8.31 8.49
N PHE A 170 -38.73 7.27 9.32
CA PHE A 170 -37.76 6.99 10.37
C PHE A 170 -36.44 6.41 9.83
N ALA A 171 -36.51 5.58 8.80
CA ALA A 171 -35.31 5.02 8.16
C ALA A 171 -34.47 6.07 7.40
N GLU A 172 -34.98 7.27 7.19
CA GLU A 172 -34.30 8.38 6.55
C GLU A 172 -33.85 9.47 7.54
N ASP A 173 -34.06 9.24 8.83
CA ASP A 173 -33.59 10.16 9.87
C ASP A 173 -32.10 9.98 10.12
N ALA A 174 -31.30 11.02 9.77
CA ALA A 174 -29.85 10.98 9.88
C ALA A 174 -29.36 10.76 11.33
N GLY A 175 -30.06 11.33 12.33
CA GLY A 175 -29.71 11.14 13.75
C GLY A 175 -29.97 9.71 14.22
N LEU A 176 -31.08 9.09 13.77
CA LEU A 176 -31.37 7.69 14.05
C LEU A 176 -30.31 6.77 13.40
N LEU A 177 -30.02 6.99 12.12
CA LEU A 177 -29.01 6.22 11.40
C LEU A 177 -27.64 6.33 12.09
N ALA A 178 -27.22 7.51 12.51
CA ALA A 178 -25.98 7.72 13.21
C ALA A 178 -25.90 6.91 14.54
N LYS A 179 -26.98 6.88 15.33
CA LYS A 179 -27.00 6.12 16.60
C LYS A 179 -26.92 4.61 16.37
N VAL A 180 -27.71 4.08 15.44
CA VAL A 180 -27.72 2.64 15.15
C VAL A 180 -26.39 2.24 14.53
N ARG A 181 -25.84 3.05 13.63
CA ARG A 181 -24.50 2.86 13.02
C ARG A 181 -23.40 2.77 14.07
N ASP A 182 -23.38 3.70 15.02
CA ASP A 182 -22.40 3.72 16.12
C ASP A 182 -22.47 2.43 16.95
N TYR A 183 -23.66 1.97 17.27
CA TYR A 183 -23.85 0.71 17.96
C TYR A 183 -23.34 -0.49 17.17
N LEU A 184 -23.76 -0.62 15.90
CA LEU A 184 -23.36 -1.74 15.04
C LEU A 184 -21.86 -1.78 14.79
N SER A 185 -21.25 -0.62 14.53
CA SER A 185 -19.79 -0.51 14.30
C SER A 185 -18.96 -1.02 15.48
N LYS A 186 -19.50 -0.90 16.72
CA LYS A 186 -18.82 -1.31 17.95
C LYS A 186 -19.10 -2.75 18.36
N ASN A 187 -20.31 -3.26 18.07
CA ASN A 187 -20.82 -4.49 18.67
C ASN A 187 -21.22 -5.58 17.69
N ALA A 188 -21.51 -5.25 16.42
CA ALA A 188 -21.91 -6.24 15.45
C ALA A 188 -20.78 -7.22 15.10
N LEU A 189 -21.14 -8.47 14.83
CA LEU A 189 -20.22 -9.46 14.27
C LEU A 189 -20.42 -9.56 12.75
N ILE A 190 -19.33 -9.64 12.01
CA ILE A 190 -19.38 -10.16 10.65
C ILE A 190 -19.52 -11.67 10.73
N VAL A 191 -20.43 -12.22 9.97
CA VAL A 191 -20.70 -13.65 9.89
C VAL A 191 -20.45 -14.11 8.46
N SER A 192 -19.60 -15.13 8.31
CA SER A 192 -19.30 -15.78 7.03
C SER A 192 -19.76 -17.24 7.10
N LYS A 193 -20.54 -17.65 6.12
CA LYS A 193 -20.97 -19.04 5.96
C LYS A 193 -20.74 -19.51 4.54
N VAL A 194 -20.39 -20.80 4.37
CA VAL A 194 -20.32 -21.40 3.05
C VAL A 194 -21.74 -21.53 2.47
N ILE A 195 -21.87 -21.28 1.18
CA ILE A 195 -23.10 -21.53 0.43
C ILE A 195 -23.24 -23.04 0.28
N GLU A 196 -24.41 -23.57 0.60
CA GLU A 196 -24.74 -25.02 0.55
C GLU A 196 -24.33 -25.63 -0.80
N GLY A 197 -23.55 -26.70 -0.76
CA GLY A 197 -23.05 -27.41 -1.94
C GLY A 197 -21.78 -26.80 -2.56
N LYS A 198 -21.19 -25.75 -1.96
CA LYS A 198 -19.95 -25.11 -2.45
C LYS A 198 -18.70 -25.48 -1.66
N GLU A 199 -18.80 -26.41 -0.71
CA GLU A 199 -17.70 -26.79 0.19
C GLU A 199 -16.47 -27.32 -0.56
N ALA A 200 -16.68 -28.17 -1.56
CA ALA A 200 -15.60 -28.77 -2.34
C ALA A 200 -14.91 -27.74 -3.27
N GLU A 201 -15.71 -26.90 -3.94
CA GLU A 201 -15.23 -25.84 -4.82
C GLU A 201 -14.49 -24.76 -4.03
N GLY A 202 -15.00 -24.47 -2.82
CA GLY A 202 -14.49 -23.42 -1.93
C GLY A 202 -13.40 -23.83 -0.96
N ALA A 203 -12.76 -24.99 -1.10
CA ALA A 203 -11.79 -25.53 -0.13
C ALA A 203 -10.71 -24.52 0.34
N LYS A 204 -10.31 -23.58 -0.53
CA LYS A 204 -9.36 -22.50 -0.19
C LYS A 204 -9.91 -21.48 0.81
N PHE A 205 -11.23 -21.44 1.02
CA PHE A 205 -11.92 -20.58 1.98
C PHE A 205 -12.42 -21.33 3.21
N GLN A 206 -11.97 -22.55 3.45
CA GLN A 206 -12.46 -23.43 4.51
C GLN A 206 -12.44 -22.77 5.90
N ASP A 207 -11.47 -21.92 6.18
CA ASP A 207 -11.36 -21.18 7.45
C ASP A 207 -12.52 -20.20 7.68
N TYR A 208 -13.29 -19.88 6.63
CA TYR A 208 -14.41 -18.94 6.64
C TYR A 208 -15.77 -19.60 6.39
N PHE A 209 -15.86 -20.92 6.38
CA PHE A 209 -17.10 -21.64 6.14
C PHE A 209 -18.13 -21.49 7.27
N ASP A 210 -17.65 -21.31 8.49
CA ASP A 210 -18.45 -20.95 9.66
C ASP A 210 -17.58 -20.05 10.57
N HIS A 211 -17.50 -18.78 10.21
CA HIS A 211 -16.63 -17.83 10.87
C HIS A 211 -17.43 -16.60 11.30
N GLN A 212 -17.16 -16.14 12.52
CA GLN A 212 -17.71 -14.88 13.00
C GLN A 212 -16.70 -14.15 13.89
N GLU A 213 -16.61 -12.85 13.71
CA GLU A 213 -15.75 -11.99 14.51
C GLU A 213 -16.28 -10.57 14.58
N LEU A 214 -15.81 -9.82 15.58
CA LEU A 214 -16.26 -8.45 15.81
C LEU A 214 -15.86 -7.54 14.65
N LEU A 215 -16.83 -6.85 14.04
CA LEU A 215 -16.64 -6.04 12.83
C LEU A 215 -15.47 -5.06 12.95
N LYS A 216 -15.34 -4.37 14.09
CA LYS A 216 -14.26 -3.39 14.34
C LYS A 216 -12.86 -4.00 14.42
N ASN A 217 -12.74 -5.31 14.66
CA ASN A 217 -11.48 -6.01 14.89
C ASN A 217 -11.03 -6.85 13.69
N VAL A 218 -11.81 -6.87 12.61
CA VAL A 218 -11.50 -7.69 11.42
C VAL A 218 -10.21 -7.21 10.76
N PRO A 219 -9.14 -8.03 10.69
CA PRO A 219 -7.93 -7.66 9.97
C PRO A 219 -8.19 -7.58 8.47
N SER A 220 -7.55 -6.65 7.78
CA SER A 220 -7.77 -6.36 6.36
C SER A 220 -7.59 -7.58 5.45
N HIS A 221 -6.56 -8.40 5.67
CA HIS A 221 -6.34 -9.60 4.87
C HIS A 221 -7.47 -10.62 5.02
N ARG A 222 -8.11 -10.70 6.21
CA ARG A 222 -9.23 -11.61 6.47
C ARG A 222 -10.51 -11.07 5.86
N ALA A 223 -10.75 -9.77 5.98
CA ALA A 223 -11.85 -9.09 5.29
C ALA A 223 -11.80 -9.32 3.77
N LEU A 224 -10.64 -9.09 3.15
CA LEU A 224 -10.45 -9.29 1.71
C LEU A 224 -10.63 -10.75 1.30
N ALA A 225 -10.17 -11.72 2.10
CA ALA A 225 -10.41 -13.14 1.85
C ALA A 225 -11.89 -13.48 1.84
N MET A 226 -12.66 -12.99 2.84
CA MET A 226 -14.11 -13.20 2.92
C MET A 226 -14.84 -12.52 1.74
N PHE A 227 -14.49 -11.29 1.39
CA PHE A 227 -15.07 -10.60 0.24
C PHE A 227 -14.77 -11.30 -1.08
N ARG A 228 -13.55 -11.83 -1.26
CA ARG A 228 -13.20 -12.66 -2.42
C ARG A 228 -14.06 -13.91 -2.47
N GLY A 229 -14.21 -14.64 -1.34
CA GLY A 229 -15.06 -15.82 -1.27
C GLY A 229 -16.52 -15.52 -1.61
N ARG A 230 -17.04 -14.36 -1.19
CA ARG A 230 -18.37 -13.87 -1.59
C ARG A 230 -18.44 -13.57 -3.09
N ASN A 231 -17.46 -12.90 -3.65
CA ASN A 231 -17.43 -12.54 -5.06
C ASN A 231 -17.31 -13.78 -5.98
N GLU A 232 -16.61 -14.82 -5.51
CA GLU A 232 -16.52 -16.12 -6.18
C GLU A 232 -17.78 -16.99 -6.00
N GLY A 233 -18.78 -16.53 -5.24
CA GLY A 233 -20.02 -17.27 -4.99
C GLY A 233 -19.86 -18.48 -4.07
N ILE A 234 -18.87 -18.47 -3.20
CA ILE A 234 -18.57 -19.53 -2.23
C ILE A 234 -19.10 -19.19 -0.84
N LEU A 235 -18.93 -17.94 -0.41
CA LEU A 235 -19.30 -17.47 0.92
C LEU A 235 -20.49 -16.53 0.86
N GLN A 236 -21.36 -16.65 1.86
CA GLN A 236 -22.37 -15.66 2.20
C GLN A 236 -21.92 -14.87 3.41
N LEU A 237 -21.92 -13.53 3.29
CA LEU A 237 -21.57 -12.63 4.38
C LEU A 237 -22.79 -11.88 4.86
N SER A 238 -22.91 -11.71 6.18
CA SER A 238 -23.97 -10.94 6.84
C SER A 238 -23.44 -10.31 8.12
N LEU A 239 -24.20 -9.37 8.69
CA LEU A 239 -23.94 -8.83 10.03
C LEU A 239 -24.91 -9.44 11.05
N ASN A 240 -24.37 -9.91 12.17
CA ASN A 240 -25.14 -10.20 13.36
C ASN A 240 -25.13 -8.96 14.27
N ALA A 241 -26.27 -8.29 14.35
CA ALA A 241 -26.46 -7.08 15.16
C ALA A 241 -26.58 -7.38 16.66
N ASP A 242 -26.96 -8.60 17.03
CA ASP A 242 -27.33 -9.01 18.39
C ASP A 242 -26.52 -10.22 18.85
N PRO A 243 -25.17 -10.11 18.99
CA PRO A 243 -24.31 -11.26 19.32
C PRO A 243 -24.57 -11.85 20.71
N GLU A 244 -25.13 -11.06 21.63
CA GLU A 244 -25.42 -11.46 23.01
C GLU A 244 -26.91 -11.87 23.21
N ALA A 245 -27.71 -11.83 22.13
CA ALA A 245 -29.11 -12.21 22.24
C ALA A 245 -29.27 -13.71 22.54
N GLU A 246 -30.17 -14.05 23.47
CA GLU A 246 -30.55 -15.46 23.74
C GLU A 246 -31.13 -16.10 22.47
N GLU A 247 -30.78 -17.37 22.26
CA GLU A 247 -31.29 -18.15 21.14
C GLU A 247 -32.81 -18.19 21.14
N GLY A 248 -33.45 -17.58 20.12
CA GLY A 248 -34.90 -17.43 20.03
C GLY A 248 -35.45 -16.06 20.43
N SER A 249 -34.64 -15.12 20.82
CA SER A 249 -35.04 -13.72 21.01
C SER A 249 -35.71 -13.20 19.74
N ARG A 250 -36.89 -12.65 19.84
CA ARG A 250 -37.64 -12.10 18.70
C ARG A 250 -37.35 -10.64 18.43
N GLN A 251 -36.75 -9.94 19.37
CA GLN A 251 -36.52 -8.49 19.34
C GLN A 251 -35.04 -8.18 19.31
N SER A 252 -34.64 -7.36 18.37
CA SER A 252 -33.24 -6.85 18.25
C SER A 252 -33.01 -5.69 19.23
N TYR A 253 -31.83 -5.58 19.78
CA TYR A 253 -31.41 -4.41 20.55
C TYR A 253 -31.46 -3.12 19.71
N CYS A 254 -31.29 -3.22 18.40
CA CYS A 254 -31.47 -2.10 17.49
C CYS A 254 -32.91 -1.56 17.48
N GLU A 255 -33.93 -2.41 17.69
CA GLU A 255 -35.33 -1.98 17.86
C GLU A 255 -35.50 -1.16 19.15
N GLU A 256 -34.75 -1.49 20.21
CA GLU A 256 -34.74 -0.68 21.45
C GLU A 256 -34.10 0.68 21.23
N ILE A 257 -32.96 0.73 20.51
CA ILE A 257 -32.31 2.01 20.15
C ILE A 257 -33.26 2.89 19.35
N ILE A 258 -33.99 2.32 18.38
CA ILE A 258 -34.97 3.06 17.57
C ILE A 258 -36.12 3.57 18.45
N ARG A 259 -36.67 2.73 19.31
CA ARG A 259 -37.74 3.08 20.25
C ARG A 259 -37.31 4.26 21.15
N ASP A 260 -36.13 4.15 21.75
CA ASP A 260 -35.62 5.14 22.68
C ASP A 260 -35.29 6.47 21.98
N TYR A 261 -34.75 6.40 20.75
CA TYR A 261 -34.51 7.60 19.93
C TYR A 261 -35.80 8.34 19.60
N LEU A 262 -36.85 7.60 19.23
CA LEU A 262 -38.16 8.15 18.90
C LEU A 262 -38.98 8.55 20.15
N GLY A 263 -38.45 8.30 21.36
CA GLY A 263 -39.10 8.69 22.63
C GLY A 263 -40.38 7.91 22.92
N VAL A 264 -40.54 6.73 22.34
CA VAL A 264 -41.76 5.92 22.43
C VAL A 264 -41.72 5.00 23.65
N ARG A 265 -42.83 4.97 24.42
CA ARG A 265 -43.05 4.02 25.53
C ARG A 265 -44.32 3.23 25.27
N PHE A 266 -44.26 1.93 25.53
CA PHE A 266 -45.42 1.04 25.44
C PHE A 266 -45.97 0.82 26.83
N ASN A 267 -47.21 1.27 27.04
CA ASN A 267 -47.90 1.23 28.33
C ASN A 267 -49.23 0.44 28.25
N GLY A 268 -49.36 -0.46 27.28
CA GLY A 268 -50.56 -1.24 27.04
C GLY A 268 -51.71 -0.47 26.39
N GLN A 269 -51.41 0.60 25.68
CA GLN A 269 -52.39 1.42 24.95
C GLN A 269 -52.84 0.68 23.65
N PRO A 270 -54.02 0.96 23.12
CA PRO A 270 -54.55 0.28 21.92
C PRO A 270 -53.61 0.33 20.70
N ALA A 271 -52.94 1.43 20.42
CA ALA A 271 -52.04 1.57 19.27
C ALA A 271 -50.64 1.00 19.52
N ASP A 272 -50.29 0.61 20.75
CA ASP A 272 -48.91 0.23 21.09
C ASP A 272 -48.40 -0.94 20.27
N LYS A 273 -49.20 -1.98 20.05
CA LYS A 273 -48.83 -3.13 19.23
C LYS A 273 -48.58 -2.75 17.76
N TRP A 274 -49.34 -1.82 17.22
CA TRP A 274 -49.13 -1.33 15.87
C TRP A 274 -47.85 -0.48 15.78
N ARG A 275 -47.58 0.38 16.79
CA ARG A 275 -46.35 1.20 16.89
C ARG A 275 -45.11 0.33 17.05
N GLU A 276 -45.18 -0.75 17.83
CA GLU A 276 -44.12 -1.75 17.96
C GLU A 276 -43.80 -2.38 16.61
N GLN A 277 -44.81 -2.72 15.81
CA GLN A 277 -44.64 -3.22 14.45
C GLN A 277 -44.00 -2.17 13.51
N VAL A 278 -44.31 -0.89 13.65
CA VAL A 278 -43.61 0.17 12.89
C VAL A 278 -42.12 0.18 13.19
N ILE A 279 -41.73 0.09 14.46
CA ILE A 279 -40.32 0.04 14.88
C ILE A 279 -39.65 -1.22 14.32
N ALA A 280 -40.25 -2.38 14.46
CA ALA A 280 -39.74 -3.64 13.95
C ALA A 280 -39.56 -3.61 12.41
N TRP A 281 -40.49 -3.01 11.68
CA TRP A 281 -40.38 -2.87 10.22
C TRP A 281 -39.32 -1.86 9.84
N THR A 282 -39.22 -0.75 10.57
CA THR A 282 -38.13 0.25 10.36
C THR A 282 -36.78 -0.43 10.44
N TRP A 283 -36.54 -1.24 11.47
CA TRP A 283 -35.31 -2.00 11.62
C TRP A 283 -35.17 -3.07 10.54
N LYS A 284 -36.03 -4.07 10.51
CA LYS A 284 -35.87 -5.31 9.73
C LYS A 284 -35.94 -5.11 8.22
N ILE A 285 -36.74 -4.16 7.75
CA ILE A 285 -36.98 -3.95 6.31
C ILE A 285 -36.07 -2.87 5.71
N LYS A 286 -35.70 -1.86 6.48
CA LYS A 286 -34.96 -0.69 5.95
C LYS A 286 -33.60 -0.50 6.59
N VAL A 287 -33.55 -0.22 7.89
CA VAL A 287 -32.32 0.26 8.55
C VAL A 287 -31.26 -0.85 8.58
N ALA A 288 -31.65 -2.10 8.88
CA ALA A 288 -30.70 -3.22 8.93
C ALA A 288 -29.99 -3.43 7.60
N LEU A 289 -30.74 -3.51 6.49
CA LEU A 289 -30.16 -3.71 5.17
C LEU A 289 -29.29 -2.51 4.72
N HIS A 290 -29.75 -1.29 5.01
CA HIS A 290 -29.02 -0.08 4.69
C HIS A 290 -27.67 -0.04 5.39
N LEU A 291 -27.66 -0.20 6.71
CA LEU A 291 -26.44 -0.13 7.52
C LEU A 291 -25.52 -1.35 7.33
N GLU A 292 -26.09 -2.54 7.10
CA GLU A 292 -25.27 -3.70 6.73
C GLU A 292 -24.48 -3.44 5.44
N THR A 293 -25.15 -2.93 4.40
CA THR A 293 -24.51 -2.59 3.12
C THR A 293 -23.42 -1.53 3.31
N GLU A 294 -23.72 -0.50 4.08
CA GLU A 294 -22.79 0.61 4.36
C GLU A 294 -21.57 0.14 5.16
N LEU A 295 -21.80 -0.57 6.28
CA LEU A 295 -20.71 -1.05 7.15
C LEU A 295 -19.83 -2.08 6.46
N MET A 296 -20.39 -2.95 5.62
CA MET A 296 -19.63 -3.87 4.78
C MET A 296 -18.79 -3.13 3.73
N ALA A 297 -19.33 -2.05 3.13
CA ALA A 297 -18.56 -1.22 2.20
C ALA A 297 -17.42 -0.49 2.92
N THR A 298 -17.66 0.07 4.09
CA THR A 298 -16.65 0.74 4.92
C THR A 298 -15.53 -0.23 5.35
N LEU A 299 -15.89 -1.45 5.78
CA LEU A 299 -14.90 -2.49 6.09
C LEU A 299 -14.05 -2.83 4.87
N ARG A 300 -14.68 -2.95 3.71
CA ARG A 300 -14.00 -3.26 2.46
C ARG A 300 -13.04 -2.14 2.05
N GLU A 301 -13.48 -0.89 2.05
CA GLU A 301 -12.64 0.27 1.73
C GLU A 301 -11.41 0.34 2.64
N LYS A 302 -11.59 0.21 3.95
CA LYS A 302 -10.49 0.16 4.92
C LYS A 302 -9.51 -0.98 4.63
N ALA A 303 -10.03 -2.16 4.29
CA ALA A 303 -9.20 -3.33 3.99
C ALA A 303 -8.44 -3.18 2.67
N GLU A 304 -9.04 -2.56 1.66
CA GLU A 304 -8.41 -2.24 0.39
C GLU A 304 -7.28 -1.20 0.58
N ASP A 305 -7.51 -0.14 1.35
CA ASP A 305 -6.51 0.90 1.64
C ASP A 305 -5.27 0.30 2.33
N GLU A 306 -5.46 -0.55 3.34
CA GLU A 306 -4.35 -1.22 4.02
C GLU A 306 -3.57 -2.16 3.08
N ALA A 307 -4.27 -2.90 2.21
CA ALA A 307 -3.61 -3.77 1.21
C ALA A 307 -2.82 -2.96 0.18
N ILE A 308 -3.33 -1.80 -0.24
CA ILE A 308 -2.63 -0.86 -1.13
C ILE A 308 -1.38 -0.30 -0.43
N ASP A 309 -1.47 0.05 0.85
CA ASP A 309 -0.32 0.53 1.62
C ASP A 309 0.74 -0.54 1.83
N VAL A 310 0.36 -1.80 2.02
CA VAL A 310 1.31 -2.94 2.06
C VAL A 310 2.05 -3.07 0.73
N PHE A 311 1.32 -3.00 -0.38
CA PHE A 311 1.95 -3.04 -1.71
C PHE A 311 2.91 -1.86 -1.90
N ALA A 312 2.49 -0.64 -1.55
CA ALA A 312 3.33 0.56 -1.64
C ALA A 312 4.64 0.40 -0.86
N ARG A 313 4.59 -0.10 0.38
CA ARG A 313 5.78 -0.37 1.21
C ARG A 313 6.69 -1.41 0.58
N ASN A 314 6.14 -2.51 0.10
CA ASN A 314 6.91 -3.58 -0.56
C ASN A 314 7.57 -3.05 -1.85
N LEU A 315 6.87 -2.25 -2.63
CA LEU A 315 7.42 -1.62 -3.84
C LEU A 315 8.55 -0.65 -3.49
N THR A 316 8.35 0.21 -2.49
CA THR A 316 9.41 1.12 -2.00
C THR A 316 10.65 0.33 -1.59
N ALA A 317 10.48 -0.73 -0.80
CA ALA A 317 11.58 -1.58 -0.36
C ALA A 317 12.35 -2.20 -1.54
N LEU A 318 11.63 -2.64 -2.57
CA LEU A 318 12.23 -3.23 -3.77
C LEU A 318 12.98 -2.20 -4.63
N LEU A 319 12.41 -0.99 -4.81
CA LEU A 319 13.02 0.09 -5.60
C LEU A 319 14.24 0.69 -4.91
N MET A 320 14.24 0.70 -3.57
CA MET A 320 15.30 1.30 -2.76
C MET A 320 16.37 0.31 -2.29
N VAL A 321 16.43 -0.89 -2.88
CA VAL A 321 17.55 -1.83 -2.67
C VAL A 321 18.84 -1.19 -3.16
N ALA A 322 19.93 -1.36 -2.39
CA ALA A 322 21.24 -0.82 -2.72
C ALA A 322 21.76 -1.36 -4.06
N PRO A 323 22.16 -0.51 -5.01
CA PRO A 323 22.69 -0.95 -6.30
C PRO A 323 24.09 -1.53 -6.15
N ALA A 324 24.38 -2.61 -6.88
CA ALA A 324 25.75 -3.16 -6.95
C ALA A 324 26.70 -2.28 -7.79
N GLY A 325 26.13 -1.34 -8.54
CA GLY A 325 26.86 -0.37 -9.34
C GLY A 325 27.31 -0.88 -10.70
N ALA A 326 28.18 -0.10 -11.34
CA ALA A 326 28.65 -0.31 -12.70
C ALA A 326 29.69 -1.46 -12.77
N LYS A 327 29.23 -2.70 -12.79
CA LYS A 327 30.04 -3.93 -12.87
C LYS A 327 29.54 -4.82 -13.97
N ASN A 328 30.47 -5.54 -14.64
CA ASN A 328 30.09 -6.55 -15.62
C ASN A 328 29.32 -7.67 -14.94
N THR A 329 28.07 -7.85 -15.33
CA THR A 329 27.14 -8.72 -14.62
C THR A 329 26.56 -9.77 -15.55
N MET A 330 26.54 -11.01 -15.09
CA MET A 330 25.83 -12.12 -15.73
C MET A 330 24.48 -12.30 -15.05
N GLY A 331 23.39 -12.31 -15.81
CA GLY A 331 22.04 -12.64 -15.33
C GLY A 331 21.69 -14.09 -15.67
N LEU A 332 21.20 -14.81 -14.68
CA LEU A 332 20.67 -16.18 -14.81
C LEU A 332 19.17 -16.16 -14.49
N ASP A 333 18.37 -16.48 -15.50
CA ASP A 333 16.92 -16.67 -15.32
C ASP A 333 16.66 -18.19 -15.19
N PRO A 334 16.35 -18.69 -13.97
CA PRO A 334 16.26 -20.09 -13.67
C PRO A 334 15.15 -20.82 -14.41
N GLY A 335 15.40 -22.05 -14.85
CA GLY A 335 14.38 -22.89 -15.47
C GLY A 335 14.79 -24.37 -15.49
N LEU A 336 13.99 -25.24 -14.82
CA LEU A 336 14.30 -26.69 -14.75
C LEU A 336 14.21 -27.39 -16.09
N ARG A 337 13.12 -27.19 -16.82
CA ARG A 337 12.84 -27.88 -18.10
C ARG A 337 13.25 -27.07 -19.31
N THR A 338 13.00 -25.77 -19.26
CA THR A 338 13.23 -24.83 -20.38
C THR A 338 14.67 -24.37 -20.49
N GLY A 339 15.54 -24.84 -19.58
CA GLY A 339 16.93 -24.41 -19.44
C GLY A 339 17.05 -23.05 -18.71
N VAL A 340 18.25 -22.79 -18.20
CA VAL A 340 18.63 -21.52 -17.58
C VAL A 340 19.02 -20.55 -18.69
N LYS A 341 18.35 -19.39 -18.76
CA LYS A 341 18.69 -18.33 -19.72
C LYS A 341 19.78 -17.48 -19.13
N VAL A 342 20.82 -17.24 -19.92
CA VAL A 342 22.02 -16.52 -19.54
C VAL A 342 22.12 -15.24 -20.37
N ALA A 343 22.38 -14.13 -19.73
CA ALA A 343 22.71 -12.87 -20.39
C ALA A 343 23.89 -12.22 -19.68
N VAL A 344 24.86 -11.70 -20.42
CA VAL A 344 25.97 -10.94 -19.89
C VAL A 344 25.83 -9.49 -20.32
N VAL A 345 25.87 -8.57 -19.36
CA VAL A 345 25.87 -7.14 -19.60
C VAL A 345 27.17 -6.50 -19.11
N ASP A 346 27.61 -5.45 -19.79
CA ASP A 346 28.77 -4.68 -19.35
C ASP A 346 28.40 -3.72 -18.18
N ASN A 347 29.37 -2.97 -17.71
CA ASN A 347 29.22 -2.00 -16.63
C ASN A 347 28.24 -0.86 -16.92
N THR A 348 27.78 -0.70 -18.15
CA THR A 348 26.78 0.29 -18.57
C THR A 348 25.39 -0.35 -18.76
N GLY A 349 25.25 -1.66 -18.55
CA GLY A 349 24.04 -2.43 -18.80
C GLY A 349 23.82 -2.81 -20.27
N LYS A 350 24.80 -2.61 -21.16
CA LYS A 350 24.74 -3.03 -22.56
C LYS A 350 24.91 -4.54 -22.66
N LEU A 351 24.04 -5.19 -23.43
CA LEU A 351 24.10 -6.63 -23.68
C LEU A 351 25.35 -7.00 -24.48
N LEU A 352 26.14 -7.96 -23.97
CA LEU A 352 27.36 -8.48 -24.60
C LEU A 352 27.16 -9.89 -25.18
N ALA A 353 26.48 -10.77 -24.45
CA ALA A 353 26.28 -12.16 -24.86
C ALA A 353 25.01 -12.74 -24.25
N THR A 354 24.43 -13.73 -24.93
CA THR A 354 23.30 -14.51 -24.42
C THR A 354 23.48 -16.00 -24.76
N GLU A 355 22.98 -16.86 -23.89
CA GLU A 355 22.96 -18.32 -24.10
C GLU A 355 21.81 -18.96 -23.34
N THR A 356 21.43 -20.19 -23.70
CA THR A 356 20.56 -21.05 -22.89
C THR A 356 21.30 -22.32 -22.55
N ILE A 357 21.44 -22.59 -21.26
CA ILE A 357 22.16 -23.79 -20.74
C ILE A 357 21.20 -24.73 -20.04
N TYR A 358 21.59 -25.99 -19.94
CA TYR A 358 20.74 -27.06 -19.40
C TYR A 358 21.45 -27.87 -18.29
N PRO A 359 21.84 -27.20 -17.16
CA PRO A 359 22.58 -27.91 -16.09
C PRO A 359 21.73 -28.96 -15.38
N HIS A 360 20.40 -28.82 -15.38
CA HIS A 360 19.48 -29.69 -14.63
C HIS A 360 18.93 -30.85 -15.46
N THR A 361 19.31 -30.99 -16.74
CA THR A 361 18.77 -31.98 -17.67
C THR A 361 19.87 -32.80 -18.39
N GLY A 362 20.96 -33.12 -17.68
CA GLY A 362 22.01 -34.01 -18.17
C GLY A 362 23.13 -33.37 -19.00
N GLN A 363 23.17 -32.04 -19.11
CA GLN A 363 24.23 -31.30 -19.82
C GLN A 363 25.09 -30.44 -18.87
N MET A 364 25.31 -30.92 -17.66
CA MET A 364 26.04 -30.20 -16.60
C MET A 364 27.44 -29.74 -17.07
N GLU A 365 28.25 -30.62 -17.59
CA GLU A 365 29.64 -30.28 -18.02
C GLU A 365 29.65 -29.22 -19.11
N ARG A 366 28.76 -29.34 -20.11
CA ARG A 366 28.65 -28.36 -21.18
C ARG A 366 28.22 -27.01 -20.63
N ALA A 367 27.26 -27.00 -19.73
CA ALA A 367 26.78 -25.75 -19.08
C ALA A 367 27.91 -25.12 -18.25
N MET A 368 28.70 -25.89 -17.52
CA MET A 368 29.88 -25.40 -16.77
C MET A 368 30.90 -24.76 -17.68
N LEU A 369 31.24 -25.38 -18.80
CA LEU A 369 32.17 -24.83 -19.79
C LEU A 369 31.67 -23.54 -20.40
N SER A 370 30.39 -23.46 -20.76
CA SER A 370 29.80 -22.25 -21.30
C SER A 370 29.88 -21.07 -20.31
N ILE A 371 29.44 -21.26 -19.07
CA ILE A 371 29.50 -20.19 -18.04
C ILE A 371 30.95 -19.78 -17.77
N PHE A 372 31.87 -20.74 -17.68
CA PHE A 372 33.29 -20.44 -17.50
C PHE A 372 33.86 -19.58 -18.64
N GLN A 373 33.54 -19.91 -19.90
CA GLN A 373 33.97 -19.13 -21.06
C GLN A 373 33.42 -17.73 -21.04
N LEU A 374 32.11 -17.55 -20.75
CA LEU A 374 31.48 -16.24 -20.64
C LEU A 374 32.09 -15.39 -19.52
N ILE A 375 32.35 -15.98 -18.35
CA ILE A 375 33.01 -15.27 -17.23
C ILE A 375 34.37 -14.73 -17.66
N LYS A 376 35.18 -15.56 -18.31
CA LYS A 376 36.55 -15.24 -18.73
C LYS A 376 36.56 -14.21 -19.88
N GLN A 377 35.69 -14.39 -20.88
CA GLN A 377 35.62 -13.52 -22.07
C GLN A 377 35.17 -12.13 -21.73
N HIS A 378 34.22 -11.96 -20.82
CA HIS A 378 33.60 -10.68 -20.50
C HIS A 378 33.99 -10.12 -19.14
N ASN A 379 34.98 -10.73 -18.46
CA ASN A 379 35.43 -10.30 -17.12
C ASN A 379 34.25 -10.08 -16.17
N VAL A 380 33.37 -11.07 -16.05
CA VAL A 380 32.18 -11.02 -15.19
C VAL A 380 32.58 -10.91 -13.72
N GLU A 381 32.06 -9.91 -13.04
CA GLU A 381 32.32 -9.61 -11.63
C GLU A 381 31.18 -10.08 -10.73
N LEU A 382 29.94 -10.06 -11.25
CA LEU A 382 28.73 -10.44 -10.51
C LEU A 382 27.88 -11.43 -11.33
N ILE A 383 27.26 -12.37 -10.63
CA ILE A 383 26.26 -13.29 -11.19
C ILE A 383 24.94 -13.07 -10.46
N ALA A 384 23.98 -12.45 -11.14
CA ALA A 384 22.64 -12.22 -10.67
C ALA A 384 21.76 -13.42 -10.99
N ILE A 385 21.08 -13.99 -10.01
CA ILE A 385 20.21 -15.17 -10.17
C ILE A 385 18.79 -14.79 -9.78
N GLY A 386 17.83 -14.99 -10.69
CA GLY A 386 16.42 -14.76 -10.38
C GLY A 386 15.93 -15.68 -9.26
N ASN A 387 15.05 -15.18 -8.38
CA ASN A 387 14.54 -15.92 -7.22
C ASN A 387 13.33 -16.83 -7.55
N GLY A 388 13.11 -17.18 -8.81
CA GLY A 388 12.02 -18.05 -9.25
C GLY A 388 12.28 -19.55 -9.04
N THR A 389 11.48 -20.35 -9.76
CA THR A 389 11.60 -21.81 -9.72
C THR A 389 12.99 -22.26 -10.19
N ALA A 390 13.66 -23.15 -9.44
CA ALA A 390 15.03 -23.61 -9.66
C ALA A 390 16.14 -22.59 -9.33
N SER A 391 15.81 -21.52 -8.60
CA SER A 391 16.80 -20.51 -8.18
C SER A 391 17.96 -21.13 -7.38
N ARG A 392 17.66 -21.99 -6.42
CA ARG A 392 18.67 -22.63 -5.55
C ARG A 392 19.56 -23.61 -6.31
N GLU A 393 18.98 -24.39 -7.18
CA GLU A 393 19.75 -25.34 -8.04
C GLU A 393 20.68 -24.57 -8.98
N THR A 394 20.18 -23.41 -9.52
CA THR A 394 20.98 -22.55 -10.37
C THR A 394 22.08 -21.82 -9.59
N GLU A 395 21.80 -21.41 -8.35
CA GLU A 395 22.80 -20.82 -7.46
C GLU A 395 23.90 -21.79 -7.10
N ARG A 396 23.55 -23.07 -6.74
CA ARG A 396 24.51 -24.14 -6.47
C ARG A 396 25.39 -24.38 -7.69
N PHE A 397 24.76 -24.52 -8.86
CA PHE A 397 25.48 -24.67 -10.12
C PHE A 397 26.48 -23.53 -10.36
N ALA A 398 26.09 -22.30 -10.20
CA ALA A 398 26.96 -21.13 -10.38
C ALA A 398 28.14 -21.13 -9.38
N LYS A 399 27.89 -21.47 -8.11
CA LYS A 399 28.93 -21.60 -7.08
C LYS A 399 29.91 -22.72 -7.42
N ASP A 400 29.45 -23.87 -7.94
CA ASP A 400 30.31 -24.97 -8.35
C ASP A 400 31.21 -24.57 -9.53
N VAL A 401 30.66 -23.85 -10.52
CA VAL A 401 31.48 -23.28 -11.61
C VAL A 401 32.57 -22.36 -11.05
N ILE A 402 32.23 -21.46 -10.12
CA ILE A 402 33.20 -20.51 -9.52
C ILE A 402 34.30 -21.24 -8.73
N LYS A 403 33.95 -22.35 -8.02
CA LYS A 403 34.92 -23.19 -7.28
C LYS A 403 35.96 -23.82 -8.22
N GLU A 404 35.50 -24.30 -9.38
CA GLU A 404 36.36 -24.98 -10.38
C GLU A 404 37.30 -24.00 -11.13
N ILE A 405 37.05 -22.71 -11.09
CA ILE A 405 37.90 -21.67 -11.70
C ILE A 405 39.19 -21.53 -10.89
N LYS A 406 40.22 -22.31 -11.25
CA LYS A 406 41.56 -22.24 -10.62
C LYS A 406 42.43 -21.10 -11.16
N GLU A 407 42.15 -20.63 -12.36
CA GLU A 407 42.94 -19.62 -13.08
C GLU A 407 42.71 -18.19 -12.55
N ILE A 408 41.55 -17.88 -11.96
CA ILE A 408 41.24 -16.60 -11.37
C ILE A 408 41.50 -16.68 -9.85
N LYS A 409 42.71 -16.29 -9.44
CA LYS A 409 43.10 -16.28 -8.01
C LYS A 409 42.55 -15.08 -7.25
N GLU A 410 42.38 -13.98 -7.93
CA GLU A 410 41.88 -12.71 -7.39
C GLU A 410 40.63 -12.29 -8.18
N ASN A 411 39.61 -11.76 -7.49
CA ASN A 411 38.34 -11.28 -8.07
C ASN A 411 37.45 -12.37 -8.70
N LYS A 412 37.17 -13.46 -7.97
CA LYS A 412 36.13 -14.41 -8.37
C LYS A 412 34.76 -13.72 -8.40
N PRO A 413 33.90 -14.04 -9.39
CA PRO A 413 32.56 -13.51 -9.42
C PRO A 413 31.78 -13.83 -8.15
N GLN A 414 30.97 -12.89 -7.67
CA GLN A 414 30.04 -13.12 -6.57
C GLN A 414 28.65 -13.47 -7.10
N THR A 415 28.00 -14.44 -6.49
CA THR A 415 26.60 -14.80 -6.80
C THR A 415 25.66 -14.03 -5.89
N VAL A 416 24.60 -13.47 -6.46
CA VAL A 416 23.58 -12.73 -5.73
C VAL A 416 22.21 -13.14 -6.26
N VAL A 417 21.32 -13.56 -5.36
CA VAL A 417 19.92 -13.81 -5.72
C VAL A 417 19.18 -12.49 -5.73
N VAL A 418 18.48 -12.20 -6.84
CA VAL A 418 17.72 -10.98 -7.03
C VAL A 418 16.25 -11.30 -7.29
N SER A 419 15.36 -10.37 -6.92
CA SER A 419 13.94 -10.51 -7.22
C SER A 419 13.70 -10.49 -8.73
N GLU A 420 13.01 -11.49 -9.25
CA GLU A 420 12.56 -11.52 -10.65
C GLU A 420 11.13 -10.95 -10.83
N ALA A 421 10.55 -10.36 -9.79
CA ALA A 421 9.21 -9.80 -9.83
C ALA A 421 9.01 -8.89 -11.06
N GLY A 422 8.00 -9.17 -11.88
CA GLY A 422 7.70 -8.45 -13.12
C GLY A 422 8.68 -8.65 -14.28
N ALA A 423 9.72 -9.48 -14.17
CA ALA A 423 10.68 -9.72 -15.28
C ALA A 423 10.00 -10.30 -16.52
N SER A 424 9.04 -11.20 -16.34
CA SER A 424 8.23 -11.75 -17.44
C SER A 424 7.36 -10.69 -18.12
N VAL A 425 6.84 -9.74 -17.35
CA VAL A 425 6.05 -8.62 -17.90
C VAL A 425 6.94 -7.70 -18.73
N TYR A 426 8.13 -7.37 -18.20
CA TYR A 426 9.12 -6.60 -18.95
C TYR A 426 9.50 -7.30 -20.25
N SER A 427 9.88 -8.58 -20.21
CA SER A 427 10.35 -9.32 -21.39
C SER A 427 9.33 -9.35 -22.55
N ALA A 428 8.02 -9.37 -22.23
CA ALA A 428 6.93 -9.34 -23.17
C ALA A 428 6.48 -7.91 -23.57
N SER A 429 7.05 -6.86 -22.95
CA SER A 429 6.65 -5.49 -23.20
C SER A 429 7.13 -4.95 -24.55
N GLU A 430 6.43 -3.94 -25.06
CA GLU A 430 6.83 -3.18 -26.24
C GLU A 430 8.20 -2.52 -26.04
N LEU A 431 8.47 -2.01 -24.84
CA LEU A 431 9.74 -1.40 -24.50
C LEU A 431 10.90 -2.40 -24.65
N ALA A 432 10.76 -3.63 -24.12
CA ALA A 432 11.78 -4.66 -24.26
C ALA A 432 11.96 -5.11 -25.72
N ALA A 433 10.88 -5.10 -26.52
CA ALA A 433 10.96 -5.36 -27.96
C ALA A 433 11.71 -4.25 -28.71
N GLN A 434 11.58 -3.00 -28.28
CA GLN A 434 12.32 -1.87 -28.86
C GLN A 434 13.80 -1.89 -28.40
N GLU A 435 14.09 -2.23 -27.14
CA GLU A 435 15.46 -2.36 -26.63
C GLU A 435 16.22 -3.54 -27.29
N PHE A 436 15.51 -4.63 -27.55
CA PHE A 436 16.08 -5.88 -28.08
C PHE A 436 15.20 -6.48 -29.19
N PRO A 437 15.18 -5.86 -30.39
CA PRO A 437 14.30 -6.30 -31.49
C PRO A 437 14.63 -7.73 -31.98
N ASP A 438 15.91 -8.10 -31.97
CA ASP A 438 16.42 -9.37 -32.49
C ASP A 438 16.58 -10.46 -31.41
N LEU A 439 16.29 -10.14 -30.14
CA LEU A 439 16.47 -11.06 -29.02
C LEU A 439 15.17 -11.82 -28.71
N ASP A 440 15.28 -13.13 -28.53
CA ASP A 440 14.15 -13.94 -28.09
C ASP A 440 13.57 -13.46 -26.76
N VAL A 441 12.25 -13.44 -26.65
CA VAL A 441 11.52 -12.94 -25.47
C VAL A 441 12.01 -13.61 -24.19
N SER A 442 12.31 -14.93 -24.23
CA SER A 442 12.77 -15.67 -23.07
C SER A 442 14.14 -15.23 -22.52
N LEU A 443 14.98 -14.62 -23.37
CA LEU A 443 16.33 -14.15 -22.98
C LEU A 443 16.29 -12.72 -22.42
N ARG A 444 15.28 -11.91 -22.76
CA ARG A 444 15.14 -10.54 -22.26
C ARG A 444 14.98 -10.49 -20.73
N GLY A 445 14.37 -11.53 -20.13
CA GLY A 445 14.25 -11.72 -18.69
C GLY A 445 15.60 -11.78 -17.99
N ALA A 446 16.54 -12.56 -18.52
CA ALA A 446 17.91 -12.69 -18.00
C ALA A 446 18.68 -11.36 -18.07
N VAL A 447 18.49 -10.57 -19.14
CA VAL A 447 19.07 -9.21 -19.24
C VAL A 447 18.53 -8.31 -18.12
N SER A 448 17.22 -8.34 -17.89
CA SER A 448 16.59 -7.55 -16.82
C SER A 448 17.11 -7.97 -15.44
N ILE A 449 17.27 -9.27 -15.17
CA ILE A 449 17.84 -9.80 -13.92
C ILE A 449 19.27 -9.29 -13.71
N ALA A 450 20.11 -9.25 -14.73
CA ALA A 450 21.46 -8.69 -14.64
C ALA A 450 21.45 -7.20 -14.30
N ARG A 451 20.66 -6.42 -15.02
CA ARG A 451 20.54 -4.96 -14.84
C ARG A 451 19.93 -4.57 -13.49
N ARG A 452 19.02 -5.37 -12.94
CA ARG A 452 18.44 -5.14 -11.59
C ARG A 452 19.49 -5.23 -10.50
N LEU A 453 20.51 -6.05 -10.65
CA LEU A 453 21.59 -6.09 -9.70
C LEU A 453 22.46 -4.84 -9.80
N GLN A 454 22.71 -4.34 -11.01
CA GLN A 454 23.44 -3.10 -11.23
C GLN A 454 22.71 -1.90 -10.62
N ASP A 455 21.44 -1.70 -10.98
CA ASP A 455 20.56 -0.68 -10.41
C ASP A 455 19.08 -1.13 -10.43
N PRO A 456 18.51 -1.56 -9.29
CA PRO A 456 17.13 -2.00 -9.19
C PRO A 456 16.12 -0.95 -9.64
N LEU A 457 16.30 0.30 -9.20
CA LEU A 457 15.39 1.40 -9.52
C LEU A 457 15.35 1.67 -11.02
N ALA A 458 16.51 1.83 -11.65
CA ALA A 458 16.64 2.14 -13.07
C ALA A 458 16.00 1.08 -13.98
N GLU A 459 16.01 -0.18 -13.55
CA GLU A 459 15.40 -1.27 -14.32
C GLU A 459 13.91 -1.45 -14.02
N LEU A 460 13.50 -1.41 -12.74
CA LEU A 460 12.12 -1.66 -12.33
C LEU A 460 11.14 -0.57 -12.78
N VAL A 461 11.59 0.67 -12.97
CA VAL A 461 10.73 1.75 -13.51
C VAL A 461 10.25 1.50 -14.94
N LYS A 462 10.86 0.56 -15.65
CA LYS A 462 10.43 0.13 -16.99
C LYS A 462 9.14 -0.72 -16.96
N ILE A 463 8.74 -1.20 -15.80
CA ILE A 463 7.59 -2.06 -15.59
C ILE A 463 6.47 -1.24 -14.97
N GLU A 464 5.23 -1.45 -15.44
CA GLU A 464 4.08 -0.85 -14.77
C GLU A 464 4.05 -1.29 -13.29
N PRO A 465 3.98 -0.36 -12.31
CA PRO A 465 4.19 -0.69 -10.91
C PRO A 465 3.28 -1.81 -10.37
N LYS A 466 2.00 -1.83 -10.77
CA LYS A 466 1.06 -2.88 -10.36
C LYS A 466 1.42 -4.27 -10.94
N ALA A 467 2.15 -4.34 -12.05
CA ALA A 467 2.57 -5.59 -12.68
C ALA A 467 3.81 -6.21 -12.03
N ILE A 468 4.49 -5.49 -11.12
CA ILE A 468 5.62 -6.03 -10.34
C ILE A 468 5.14 -7.14 -9.40
N GLY A 469 3.91 -7.08 -8.90
CA GLY A 469 3.28 -8.23 -8.25
C GLY A 469 3.73 -8.50 -6.81
N VAL A 470 4.15 -7.48 -6.07
CA VAL A 470 4.58 -7.59 -4.67
C VAL A 470 3.47 -7.25 -3.64
N GLY A 471 2.22 -7.13 -4.10
CA GLY A 471 1.07 -6.85 -3.27
C GLY A 471 0.33 -8.11 -2.83
N GLN A 472 -0.48 -7.96 -1.77
CA GLN A 472 -1.46 -8.95 -1.34
C GLN A 472 -2.84 -8.52 -1.85
N TYR A 473 -3.64 -9.47 -2.33
CA TYR A 473 -5.00 -9.18 -2.84
C TYR A 473 -5.07 -8.07 -3.89
N GLN A 474 -4.00 -7.85 -4.65
CA GLN A 474 -3.87 -6.72 -5.58
C GLN A 474 -4.96 -6.63 -6.65
N HIS A 475 -5.62 -7.76 -6.97
CA HIS A 475 -6.72 -7.81 -7.94
C HIS A 475 -8.10 -7.58 -7.31
N ASP A 476 -8.19 -7.57 -5.97
CA ASP A 476 -9.43 -7.40 -5.22
C ASP A 476 -9.61 -5.98 -4.67
N VAL A 477 -8.62 -5.11 -4.83
CA VAL A 477 -8.63 -3.72 -4.39
C VAL A 477 -9.02 -2.76 -5.50
N ASN A 478 -9.35 -1.52 -5.15
CA ASN A 478 -9.64 -0.45 -6.10
C ASN A 478 -8.42 -0.17 -7.00
N GLN A 479 -8.53 -0.52 -8.29
CA GLN A 479 -7.41 -0.44 -9.25
C GLN A 479 -6.94 0.99 -9.52
N SER A 480 -7.83 1.99 -9.45
CA SER A 480 -7.48 3.39 -9.67
C SER A 480 -6.71 3.97 -8.47
N GLN A 481 -7.11 3.63 -7.25
CA GLN A 481 -6.39 4.01 -6.04
C GLN A 481 -5.02 3.32 -5.98
N LEU A 482 -4.98 2.02 -6.28
CA LEU A 482 -3.72 1.26 -6.36
C LEU A 482 -2.76 1.91 -7.35
N ALA A 483 -3.19 2.18 -8.58
CA ALA A 483 -2.34 2.80 -9.60
C ALA A 483 -1.77 4.15 -9.13
N ARG A 484 -2.61 5.05 -8.61
CA ARG A 484 -2.18 6.36 -8.10
C ARG A 484 -1.16 6.23 -6.97
N LYS A 485 -1.41 5.34 -6.02
CA LYS A 485 -0.50 5.13 -4.88
C LYS A 485 0.87 4.62 -5.32
N LEU A 486 0.88 3.63 -6.22
CA LEU A 486 2.13 3.04 -6.72
C LEU A 486 2.90 4.00 -7.63
N ASP A 487 2.21 4.81 -8.46
CA ASP A 487 2.85 5.86 -9.25
C ASP A 487 3.50 6.92 -8.36
N ALA A 488 2.85 7.33 -7.27
CA ALA A 488 3.43 8.22 -6.28
C ALA A 488 4.69 7.63 -5.63
N VAL A 489 4.67 6.34 -5.27
CA VAL A 489 5.85 5.64 -4.72
C VAL A 489 7.04 5.68 -5.70
N VAL A 490 6.80 5.38 -6.98
CA VAL A 490 7.86 5.40 -7.99
C VAL A 490 8.42 6.82 -8.16
N GLU A 491 7.54 7.83 -8.23
CA GLU A 491 7.94 9.23 -8.30
C GLU A 491 8.80 9.64 -7.11
N ASP A 492 8.37 9.31 -5.90
CA ASP A 492 9.10 9.64 -4.66
C ASP A 492 10.47 8.96 -4.63
N CYS A 493 10.57 7.66 -4.96
CA CYS A 493 11.84 6.94 -5.00
C CYS A 493 12.82 7.51 -6.04
N VAL A 494 12.34 7.79 -7.25
CA VAL A 494 13.19 8.34 -8.33
C VAL A 494 13.73 9.73 -7.95
N ASN A 495 12.88 10.59 -7.40
CA ASN A 495 13.31 11.95 -7.03
C ASN A 495 14.16 11.97 -5.75
N ALA A 496 13.96 11.01 -4.83
CA ALA A 496 14.83 10.86 -3.66
C ALA A 496 16.26 10.46 -4.04
N VAL A 497 16.42 9.54 -5.00
CA VAL A 497 17.74 9.07 -5.50
C VAL A 497 18.38 10.11 -6.40
N GLY A 498 17.58 10.76 -7.27
CA GLY A 498 18.08 11.58 -8.36
C GLY A 498 18.48 10.75 -9.58
N VAL A 499 18.60 11.39 -10.73
CA VAL A 499 18.76 10.71 -12.02
C VAL A 499 19.95 11.25 -12.79
N ASP A 500 20.86 10.38 -13.23
CA ASP A 500 21.94 10.77 -14.11
C ASP A 500 21.42 11.10 -15.52
N LEU A 501 21.62 12.35 -15.95
CA LEU A 501 21.07 12.88 -17.19
C LEU A 501 21.67 12.20 -18.44
N ASN A 502 22.90 11.72 -18.33
CA ASN A 502 23.64 11.14 -19.46
C ASN A 502 23.42 9.65 -19.65
N THR A 503 22.94 8.94 -18.63
CA THR A 503 22.78 7.47 -18.67
C THR A 503 21.32 7.02 -18.56
N ALA A 504 20.44 7.87 -18.02
CA ALA A 504 19.06 7.52 -17.74
C ALA A 504 18.25 7.15 -18.99
N SER A 505 17.41 6.15 -18.83
CA SER A 505 16.41 5.74 -19.83
C SER A 505 15.20 6.68 -19.86
N VAL A 506 14.44 6.65 -20.95
CA VAL A 506 13.18 7.41 -21.07
C VAL A 506 12.20 7.11 -19.94
N PRO A 507 11.93 5.84 -19.55
CA PRO A 507 11.06 5.53 -18.42
C PRO A 507 11.53 6.15 -17.09
N LEU A 508 12.84 6.14 -16.83
CA LEU A 508 13.41 6.72 -15.61
C LEU A 508 13.26 8.25 -15.60
N LEU A 509 13.63 8.91 -16.70
CA LEU A 509 13.48 10.35 -16.86
C LEU A 509 12.03 10.82 -16.73
N ALA A 510 11.08 10.05 -17.26
CA ALA A 510 9.66 10.38 -17.20
C ALA A 510 9.08 10.39 -15.76
N ARG A 511 9.77 9.82 -14.78
CA ARG A 511 9.40 9.82 -13.35
C ARG A 511 9.99 10.97 -12.55
N VAL A 512 10.85 11.77 -13.16
CA VAL A 512 11.40 12.96 -12.50
C VAL A 512 10.35 14.06 -12.43
N ALA A 513 10.34 14.81 -11.35
CA ALA A 513 9.42 15.92 -11.11
C ALA A 513 9.34 16.88 -12.32
N GLY A 514 8.12 17.20 -12.74
CA GLY A 514 7.88 18.09 -13.89
C GLY A 514 8.13 17.49 -15.27
N MET A 515 8.50 16.20 -15.36
CA MET A 515 8.76 15.52 -16.62
C MET A 515 7.51 14.85 -17.19
N THR A 516 7.43 14.85 -18.51
CA THR A 516 6.48 14.02 -19.28
C THR A 516 7.26 13.02 -20.13
N LYS A 517 6.60 11.94 -20.56
CA LYS A 517 7.21 10.95 -21.47
C LYS A 517 7.79 11.61 -22.73
N THR A 518 7.11 12.64 -23.28
CA THR A 518 7.57 13.37 -24.45
C THR A 518 8.85 14.16 -24.15
N ILE A 519 8.92 14.86 -23.02
CA ILE A 519 10.13 15.61 -22.64
C ILE A 519 11.29 14.64 -22.37
N ALA A 520 11.03 13.53 -21.67
CA ALA A 520 12.01 12.48 -21.43
C ALA A 520 12.59 11.92 -22.75
N GLN A 521 11.73 11.65 -23.73
CA GLN A 521 12.17 11.22 -25.07
C GLN A 521 13.02 12.29 -25.76
N ASN A 522 12.62 13.56 -25.69
CA ASN A 522 13.37 14.65 -26.28
C ASN A 522 14.75 14.84 -25.65
N ILE A 523 14.89 14.58 -24.33
CA ILE A 523 16.21 14.60 -23.66
C ILE A 523 17.11 13.52 -24.24
N VAL A 524 16.61 12.30 -24.39
CA VAL A 524 17.41 11.19 -24.96
C VAL A 524 17.79 11.49 -26.40
N THR A 525 16.82 11.94 -27.24
CA THR A 525 17.10 12.34 -28.61
C THR A 525 18.14 13.47 -28.70
N TYR A 526 18.01 14.50 -27.87
CA TYR A 526 18.99 15.60 -27.80
C TYR A 526 20.39 15.09 -27.45
N ARG A 527 20.50 14.18 -26.47
CA ARG A 527 21.76 13.54 -26.08
C ARG A 527 22.38 12.73 -27.21
N ASP A 528 21.55 11.99 -27.94
CA ASP A 528 22.04 11.15 -29.05
C ASP A 528 22.53 12.00 -30.25
N GLU A 529 21.91 13.15 -30.49
CA GLU A 529 22.24 14.05 -31.59
C GLU A 529 23.41 15.02 -31.25
N ASN A 530 23.47 15.50 -30.00
CA ASN A 530 24.39 16.59 -29.60
C ASN A 530 25.48 16.13 -28.65
N GLY A 531 25.50 14.84 -28.26
CA GLY A 531 26.43 14.31 -27.27
C GLY A 531 25.94 14.52 -25.83
N ARG A 532 26.83 14.22 -24.88
CA ARG A 532 26.52 14.29 -23.47
C ARG A 532 26.15 15.71 -23.01
N PHE A 533 25.34 15.79 -21.96
CA PHE A 533 25.13 17.04 -21.24
C PHE A 533 26.35 17.35 -20.34
N ASP A 534 26.90 18.53 -20.44
CA ASP A 534 28.00 19.03 -19.61
C ASP A 534 27.50 19.98 -18.51
N SER A 535 26.28 20.48 -18.61
CA SER A 535 25.63 21.31 -17.59
C SER A 535 24.11 21.15 -17.61
N ARG A 536 23.49 21.41 -16.46
CA ARG A 536 22.00 21.44 -16.33
C ARG A 536 21.36 22.52 -17.19
N GLU A 537 22.08 23.63 -17.45
CA GLU A 537 21.60 24.72 -18.31
C GLU A 537 21.31 24.26 -19.75
N GLN A 538 21.99 23.23 -20.24
CA GLN A 538 21.73 22.67 -21.56
C GLN A 538 20.34 22.05 -21.69
N LEU A 539 19.69 21.66 -20.58
CA LEU A 539 18.29 21.21 -20.58
C LEU A 539 17.34 22.24 -21.18
N LYS A 540 17.63 23.54 -21.04
CA LYS A 540 16.84 24.63 -21.65
C LYS A 540 16.81 24.60 -23.18
N LYS A 541 17.74 23.88 -23.81
CA LYS A 541 17.79 23.70 -25.27
C LYS A 541 16.94 22.50 -25.74
N VAL A 542 16.47 21.64 -24.82
CA VAL A 542 15.67 20.47 -25.15
C VAL A 542 14.27 20.91 -25.58
N PRO A 543 13.76 20.43 -26.74
CA PRO A 543 12.42 20.79 -27.20
C PRO A 543 11.33 20.44 -26.18
N ARG A 544 10.37 21.35 -26.00
CA ARG A 544 9.24 21.25 -25.04
C ARG A 544 9.61 21.28 -23.56
N LEU A 545 10.87 21.38 -23.21
CA LEU A 545 11.29 21.59 -21.82
C LEU A 545 11.25 23.10 -21.54
N GLY A 546 10.09 23.58 -21.10
CA GLY A 546 9.87 24.99 -20.77
C GLY A 546 10.44 25.37 -19.39
N PRO A 547 10.39 26.68 -19.03
CA PRO A 547 10.92 27.17 -17.75
C PRO A 547 10.35 26.45 -16.51
N LYS A 548 9.05 26.16 -16.50
CA LYS A 548 8.40 25.46 -15.39
C LYS A 548 8.89 24.01 -15.25
N ALA A 549 9.05 23.28 -16.36
CA ALA A 549 9.60 21.93 -16.34
C ALA A 549 11.06 21.94 -15.87
N PHE A 550 11.86 22.91 -16.32
CA PHE A 550 13.25 23.09 -15.87
C PHE A 550 13.32 23.34 -14.36
N GLU A 551 12.51 24.27 -13.84
CA GLU A 551 12.42 24.54 -12.40
C GLU A 551 12.11 23.26 -11.61
N GLN A 552 11.15 22.46 -12.06
CA GLN A 552 10.75 21.24 -11.36
C GLN A 552 11.82 20.14 -11.38
N CYS A 553 12.51 19.95 -12.50
CA CYS A 553 13.38 18.79 -12.71
C CYS A 553 14.85 19.03 -12.38
N ALA A 554 15.36 20.26 -12.54
CA ALA A 554 16.79 20.54 -12.56
C ALA A 554 17.54 20.08 -11.29
N GLY A 555 16.92 20.23 -10.13
CA GLY A 555 17.51 19.79 -8.87
C GLY A 555 17.61 18.27 -8.70
N PHE A 556 16.82 17.50 -9.44
CA PHE A 556 16.84 16.03 -9.40
C PHE A 556 17.71 15.40 -10.48
N MET A 557 18.14 16.17 -11.48
CA MET A 557 19.05 15.71 -12.52
C MET A 557 20.49 15.80 -12.06
N ARG A 558 21.29 14.78 -12.35
CA ARG A 558 22.71 14.70 -11.98
C ARG A 558 23.59 14.65 -13.23
N ILE A 559 24.73 15.27 -13.16
CA ILE A 559 25.78 15.20 -14.17
C ILE A 559 27.10 14.99 -13.45
N ALA A 560 27.60 13.76 -13.41
CA ALA A 560 28.73 13.36 -12.59
C ALA A 560 30.07 14.01 -13.00
N ALA A 561 30.28 14.33 -14.30
CA ALA A 561 31.48 14.90 -14.83
C ALA A 561 31.16 16.07 -15.76
N GLY A 562 30.41 17.04 -15.23
CA GLY A 562 30.01 18.26 -15.93
C GLY A 562 30.98 19.44 -15.70
N ASN A 563 30.70 20.56 -16.37
CA ASN A 563 31.47 21.79 -16.22
C ASN A 563 31.32 22.45 -14.85
N ASN A 564 30.15 22.28 -14.22
CA ASN A 564 29.88 22.75 -12.87
C ASN A 564 29.76 21.55 -11.90
N PRO A 565 30.66 21.42 -10.92
CA PRO A 565 30.61 20.34 -9.94
C PRO A 565 29.27 20.26 -9.16
N LEU A 566 28.57 21.38 -8.97
CA LEU A 566 27.26 21.42 -8.33
C LEU A 566 26.20 20.63 -9.09
N ASP A 567 26.36 20.45 -10.40
CA ASP A 567 25.43 19.67 -11.22
C ASP A 567 25.46 18.17 -10.87
N ALA A 568 26.49 17.70 -10.15
CA ALA A 568 26.53 16.35 -9.59
C ALA A 568 25.77 16.22 -8.25
N SER A 569 25.39 17.34 -7.62
CA SER A 569 24.77 17.40 -6.30
C SER A 569 23.23 17.54 -6.37
N GLY A 570 22.56 17.50 -5.21
CA GLY A 570 21.15 17.82 -5.06
C GLY A 570 20.84 19.30 -4.89
N VAL A 571 21.83 20.18 -4.99
CA VAL A 571 21.61 21.63 -4.91
C VAL A 571 20.85 22.09 -6.15
N HIS A 572 19.75 22.80 -5.94
CA HIS A 572 18.97 23.35 -7.05
C HIS A 572 19.73 24.51 -7.72
N PRO A 573 19.66 24.68 -9.06
CA PRO A 573 20.34 25.79 -9.74
C PRO A 573 19.98 27.19 -9.20
N GLU A 574 18.75 27.40 -8.75
CA GLU A 574 18.32 28.65 -8.10
C GLU A 574 19.17 29.02 -6.88
N ALA A 575 19.68 28.01 -6.17
CA ALA A 575 20.44 28.17 -4.94
C ALA A 575 21.98 28.25 -5.17
N TYR A 576 22.48 28.18 -6.40
CA TYR A 576 23.90 28.34 -6.69
C TYR A 576 24.48 29.64 -6.15
N PRO A 577 23.78 30.81 -6.21
CA PRO A 577 24.28 32.03 -5.60
C PRO A 577 24.56 31.92 -4.09
N VAL A 578 23.84 31.06 -3.36
CA VAL A 578 24.15 30.81 -1.94
C VAL A 578 25.48 30.07 -1.79
N VAL A 579 25.78 29.11 -2.67
CA VAL A 579 27.08 28.42 -2.67
C VAL A 579 28.21 29.39 -3.05
N GLU A 580 27.99 30.30 -3.99
CA GLU A 580 28.96 31.34 -4.34
C GLU A 580 29.29 32.24 -3.15
N LYS A 581 28.29 32.64 -2.33
CA LYS A 581 28.50 33.35 -1.07
C LYS A 581 29.37 32.55 -0.10
N ILE A 582 29.12 31.21 0.01
CA ILE A 582 29.92 30.34 0.86
C ILE A 582 31.37 30.27 0.39
N LEU A 583 31.61 30.13 -0.92
CA LEU A 583 32.94 30.08 -1.51
C LEU A 583 33.74 31.40 -1.27
N GLN A 584 33.06 32.54 -1.43
CA GLN A 584 33.65 33.87 -1.15
C GLN A 584 33.99 34.00 0.35
N ALA A 585 33.13 33.57 1.23
CA ALA A 585 33.36 33.67 2.68
C ALA A 585 34.45 32.73 3.20
N THR A 586 34.66 31.61 2.51
CA THR A 586 35.67 30.60 2.90
C THR A 586 36.97 30.74 2.14
N GLU A 587 37.01 31.59 1.10
CA GLU A 587 38.14 31.72 0.17
C GLU A 587 38.61 30.38 -0.45
N GLN A 588 37.65 29.42 -0.60
CA GLN A 588 37.89 28.09 -1.12
C GLN A 588 37.35 27.93 -2.54
N SER A 589 37.92 26.99 -3.28
CA SER A 589 37.33 26.54 -4.56
C SER A 589 36.18 25.59 -4.30
N ILE A 590 35.28 25.40 -5.29
CA ILE A 590 34.18 24.44 -5.18
C ILE A 590 34.69 23.01 -5.03
N GLN A 591 35.82 22.67 -5.67
CA GLN A 591 36.44 21.34 -5.58
C GLN A 591 36.99 21.05 -4.17
N ASP A 592 37.50 22.07 -3.47
CA ASP A 592 38.03 21.94 -2.11
C ASP A 592 36.91 21.89 -1.06
N LEU A 593 35.76 22.51 -1.35
CA LEU A 593 34.62 22.56 -0.43
C LEU A 593 33.73 21.29 -0.52
N MET A 594 33.50 20.81 -1.75
CA MET A 594 32.67 19.63 -1.96
C MET A 594 33.34 18.35 -1.45
N GLY A 595 32.67 17.62 -0.56
CA GLY A 595 33.19 16.42 0.09
C GLY A 595 34.02 16.70 1.34
N ASN A 596 34.27 17.96 1.66
CA ASN A 596 35.01 18.34 2.86
C ASN A 596 34.09 18.60 4.06
N ALA A 597 33.63 17.53 4.67
CA ALA A 597 32.71 17.60 5.83
C ALA A 597 33.32 18.38 7.01
N GLY A 598 34.67 18.36 7.18
CA GLY A 598 35.35 19.06 8.26
C GLY A 598 35.22 20.58 8.15
N LEU A 599 35.35 21.09 6.93
CA LEU A 599 35.23 22.52 6.65
C LEU A 599 33.74 22.97 6.73
N VAL A 600 32.86 22.24 6.05
CA VAL A 600 31.43 22.61 6.00
C VAL A 600 30.79 22.67 7.39
N ARG A 601 31.16 21.77 8.31
CA ARG A 601 30.63 21.73 9.70
C ARG A 601 31.09 22.90 10.58
N GLN A 602 32.13 23.61 10.17
CA GLN A 602 32.61 24.80 10.91
C GLN A 602 31.82 26.06 10.54
N LEU A 603 31.04 26.01 9.46
CA LEU A 603 30.28 27.13 8.97
C LEU A 603 28.93 27.25 9.70
N ASP A 604 28.53 28.48 10.04
CA ASP A 604 27.19 28.76 10.56
C ASP A 604 26.24 29.04 9.40
N ALA A 605 25.29 28.13 9.18
CA ALA A 605 24.27 28.21 8.14
C ALA A 605 23.47 29.52 8.16
N LYS A 606 23.30 30.15 9.33
CA LYS A 606 22.55 31.40 9.47
C LYS A 606 23.17 32.57 8.75
N GLN A 607 24.51 32.54 8.54
CA GLN A 607 25.23 33.62 7.86
C GLN A 607 24.95 33.68 6.36
N PHE A 608 24.44 32.59 5.78
CA PHE A 608 24.21 32.44 4.34
C PHE A 608 22.71 32.47 3.96
N THR A 609 21.84 32.75 4.93
CA THR A 609 20.39 32.94 4.67
C THR A 609 20.12 34.31 4.08
N ASP A 610 19.09 34.39 3.24
CA ASP A 610 18.56 35.65 2.69
C ASP A 610 17.01 35.60 2.60
N GLU A 611 16.42 36.60 1.95
CA GLU A 611 14.94 36.66 1.81
C GLU A 611 14.36 35.52 1.00
N GLN A 612 15.14 34.94 0.09
CA GLN A 612 14.70 33.83 -0.78
C GLN A 612 15.05 32.45 -0.20
N PHE A 613 16.22 32.33 0.45
CA PHE A 613 16.75 31.06 0.96
C PHE A 613 16.95 31.13 2.47
N GLY A 614 16.03 30.48 3.18
CA GLY A 614 16.06 30.39 4.64
C GLY A 614 17.01 29.32 5.17
N LEU A 615 16.99 29.16 6.49
CA LEU A 615 17.83 28.21 7.19
C LEU A 615 17.66 26.74 6.73
N PRO A 616 16.44 26.22 6.46
CA PRO A 616 16.25 24.85 5.97
C PRO A 616 16.97 24.59 4.65
N THR A 617 16.87 25.50 3.68
CA THR A 617 17.56 25.35 2.39
C THR A 617 19.08 25.42 2.53
N VAL A 618 19.60 26.35 3.32
CA VAL A 618 21.06 26.46 3.55
C VAL A 618 21.61 25.20 4.26
N GLN A 619 20.88 24.65 5.21
CA GLN A 619 21.24 23.38 5.86
C GLN A 619 21.25 22.20 4.89
N ASP A 620 20.31 22.15 3.95
CA ASP A 620 20.29 21.10 2.93
C ASP A 620 21.45 21.28 1.94
N ILE A 621 21.79 22.51 1.57
CA ILE A 621 23.00 22.81 0.77
C ILE A 621 24.26 22.31 1.52
N PHE A 622 24.38 22.55 2.81
CA PHE A 622 25.53 22.06 3.59
C PHE A 622 25.64 20.55 3.57
N LYS A 623 24.51 19.83 3.73
CA LYS A 623 24.49 18.35 3.63
C LYS A 623 24.94 17.86 2.26
N GLU A 624 24.52 18.55 1.20
CA GLU A 624 24.91 18.22 -0.17
C GLU A 624 26.38 18.56 -0.43
N LEU A 625 26.93 19.63 0.15
CA LEU A 625 28.35 19.95 0.06
C LEU A 625 29.21 18.97 0.87
N GLU A 626 28.76 18.50 2.03
CA GLU A 626 29.44 17.46 2.81
C GLU A 626 29.57 16.14 2.06
N LYS A 627 28.50 15.71 1.38
CA LYS A 627 28.39 14.44 0.66
C LYS A 627 27.61 14.64 -0.64
N PRO A 628 28.26 15.14 -1.68
CA PRO A 628 27.59 15.45 -2.95
C PRO A 628 26.94 14.24 -3.59
N GLY A 629 25.69 14.39 -4.04
CA GLY A 629 24.96 13.36 -4.78
C GLY A 629 24.83 12.03 -4.04
N ARG A 630 24.77 12.06 -2.71
CA ARG A 630 24.63 10.84 -1.90
C ARG A 630 23.40 10.04 -2.30
N ASP A 631 23.63 8.76 -2.66
CA ASP A 631 22.55 7.80 -2.87
C ASP A 631 21.92 7.42 -1.52
N PRO A 632 20.62 7.61 -1.31
CA PRO A 632 19.95 7.26 -0.06
C PRO A 632 19.80 5.74 0.14
N ARG A 633 20.02 4.92 -0.89
CA ARG A 633 19.88 3.46 -0.85
C ARG A 633 20.98 2.73 -0.07
N GLY A 634 22.02 3.45 0.34
CA GLY A 634 23.13 2.87 1.10
C GLY A 634 24.16 2.11 0.25
N GLU A 635 25.01 1.33 0.92
CA GLU A 635 26.06 0.54 0.27
C GLU A 635 25.57 -0.88 -0.02
N PHE A 636 25.94 -1.39 -1.20
CA PHE A 636 25.66 -2.77 -1.58
C PHE A 636 26.45 -3.75 -0.69
N LYS A 637 25.73 -4.67 -0.05
CA LYS A 637 26.30 -5.73 0.78
C LYS A 637 25.63 -7.05 0.39
N THR A 638 26.41 -8.12 0.37
CA THR A 638 25.93 -9.48 0.15
C THR A 638 26.09 -10.28 1.45
N ALA A 639 25.08 -11.09 1.78
CA ALA A 639 25.19 -12.04 2.89
C ALA A 639 26.18 -13.14 2.55
N THR A 640 27.03 -13.49 3.50
CA THR A 640 27.92 -14.66 3.39
C THR A 640 27.22 -15.84 4.06
N PHE A 641 26.59 -16.71 3.25
CA PHE A 641 25.94 -17.90 3.77
C PHE A 641 26.97 -18.90 4.31
N ALA A 642 26.59 -19.59 5.39
CA ALA A 642 27.48 -20.56 6.02
C ALA A 642 27.72 -21.78 5.12
N GLU A 643 28.98 -22.17 4.95
CA GLU A 643 29.35 -23.39 4.20
C GLU A 643 28.78 -24.64 4.89
N GLY A 644 28.18 -25.54 4.10
CA GLY A 644 27.60 -26.80 4.59
C GLY A 644 26.22 -26.67 5.24
N VAL A 645 25.56 -25.50 5.12
CA VAL A 645 24.17 -25.30 5.51
C VAL A 645 23.37 -24.98 4.23
N GLU A 646 22.81 -25.99 3.61
CA GLU A 646 22.12 -25.89 2.33
C GLU A 646 20.66 -26.29 2.42
N GLU A 647 20.29 -27.15 3.38
CA GLU A 647 18.93 -27.62 3.58
C GLU A 647 18.44 -27.38 5.01
N ILE A 648 17.12 -27.35 5.18
CA ILE A 648 16.49 -27.15 6.50
C ILE A 648 16.95 -28.17 7.54
N THR A 649 17.36 -29.38 7.07
CA THR A 649 17.89 -30.49 7.90
C THR A 649 19.30 -30.23 8.45
N ASP A 650 20.05 -29.33 7.83
CA ASP A 650 21.40 -28.97 8.26
C ASP A 650 21.37 -27.97 9.43
N LEU A 651 20.24 -27.32 9.62
CA LEU A 651 20.06 -26.31 10.67
C LEU A 651 19.97 -26.95 12.07
N LYS A 652 20.70 -26.38 12.99
CA LYS A 652 20.64 -26.73 14.42
C LYS A 652 20.30 -25.50 15.25
N ALA A 653 19.45 -25.69 16.24
CA ALA A 653 19.16 -24.65 17.22
C ALA A 653 20.45 -24.10 17.85
N GLY A 654 20.56 -22.80 17.92
CA GLY A 654 21.74 -22.08 18.42
C GLY A 654 22.76 -21.68 17.36
N MET A 655 22.64 -22.13 16.09
CA MET A 655 23.50 -21.67 15.01
C MET A 655 23.31 -20.17 14.76
N ILE A 656 24.40 -19.43 14.60
CA ILE A 656 24.41 -18.02 14.20
C ILE A 656 24.79 -17.96 12.73
N LEU A 657 23.93 -17.37 11.93
CA LEU A 657 24.04 -17.30 10.47
C LEU A 657 23.87 -15.86 10.00
N GLU A 658 24.49 -15.51 8.90
CA GLU A 658 24.12 -14.31 8.13
C GLU A 658 22.98 -14.65 7.19
N GLY A 659 22.04 -13.72 7.05
CA GLY A 659 20.95 -13.86 6.10
C GLY A 659 20.53 -12.53 5.52
N THR A 660 19.80 -12.60 4.42
CA THR A 660 19.21 -11.41 3.77
C THR A 660 17.72 -11.33 4.09
N VAL A 661 17.27 -10.18 4.52
CA VAL A 661 15.84 -9.92 4.75
C VAL A 661 15.12 -9.94 3.41
N THR A 662 14.22 -10.90 3.22
CA THR A 662 13.46 -11.08 1.98
C THR A 662 12.12 -10.33 2.01
N ASN A 663 11.49 -10.28 3.19
CA ASN A 663 10.22 -9.58 3.37
C ASN A 663 10.05 -9.13 4.82
N VAL A 664 9.36 -8.00 4.99
CA VAL A 664 9.01 -7.44 6.31
C VAL A 664 7.50 -7.33 6.42
N THR A 665 6.95 -7.83 7.52
CA THR A 665 5.51 -7.83 7.82
C THR A 665 5.26 -7.18 9.18
N ASN A 666 4.02 -6.90 9.53
CA ASN A 666 3.66 -6.31 10.83
C ASN A 666 4.01 -7.21 12.03
N PHE A 667 4.17 -8.51 11.83
CA PHE A 667 4.50 -9.48 12.89
C PHE A 667 5.96 -9.93 12.91
N GLY A 668 6.80 -9.45 11.97
CA GLY A 668 8.21 -9.78 11.93
C GLY A 668 8.83 -9.72 10.55
N ALA A 669 10.06 -10.22 10.42
CA ALA A 669 10.82 -10.24 9.19
C ALA A 669 11.12 -11.68 8.75
N PHE A 670 11.02 -11.94 7.45
CA PHE A 670 11.49 -13.15 6.82
C PHE A 670 12.92 -12.97 6.37
N VAL A 671 13.77 -13.95 6.66
CA VAL A 671 15.21 -13.89 6.39
C VAL A 671 15.64 -15.17 5.66
N ASP A 672 16.22 -14.97 4.49
CA ASP A 672 16.90 -16.02 3.75
C ASP A 672 18.28 -16.28 4.37
N ILE A 673 18.48 -17.45 4.92
CA ILE A 673 19.72 -17.88 5.59
C ILE A 673 20.50 -18.93 4.75
N GLY A 674 20.20 -19.05 3.47
CA GLY A 674 20.86 -19.95 2.54
C GLY A 674 20.25 -21.34 2.42
N VAL A 675 19.13 -21.64 3.09
CA VAL A 675 18.37 -22.89 2.97
C VAL A 675 17.12 -22.68 2.09
N HIS A 676 16.47 -23.77 1.64
CA HIS A 676 15.31 -23.68 0.73
C HIS A 676 14.03 -23.08 1.33
N GLN A 677 14.11 -22.51 2.52
CA GLN A 677 12.99 -21.92 3.25
C GLN A 677 13.45 -20.71 4.04
N ASP A 678 12.74 -19.59 3.89
CA ASP A 678 13.00 -18.42 4.72
C ASP A 678 12.65 -18.69 6.17
N GLY A 679 13.49 -18.22 7.09
CA GLY A 679 13.23 -18.23 8.50
C GLY A 679 12.47 -16.98 8.93
N LEU A 680 11.64 -17.09 9.97
CA LEU A 680 10.90 -15.97 10.55
C LEU A 680 11.59 -15.46 11.81
N VAL A 681 11.95 -14.18 11.81
CA VAL A 681 12.26 -13.40 13.02
C VAL A 681 10.98 -12.71 13.46
N HIS A 682 10.38 -13.17 14.55
CA HIS A 682 9.18 -12.54 15.11
C HIS A 682 9.49 -11.13 15.62
N ILE A 683 8.50 -10.23 15.63
CA ILE A 683 8.66 -8.82 16.06
C ILE A 683 9.33 -8.69 17.44
N SER A 684 9.01 -9.58 18.37
CA SER A 684 9.63 -9.62 19.71
C SER A 684 11.08 -10.04 19.72
N SER A 685 11.58 -10.64 18.64
CA SER A 685 12.93 -11.17 18.47
C SER A 685 13.80 -10.33 17.52
N LEU A 686 13.29 -9.20 17.04
CA LEU A 686 14.01 -8.29 16.14
C LEU A 686 15.02 -7.40 16.90
N SER A 687 14.72 -7.01 18.13
CA SER A 687 15.54 -6.11 18.95
C SER A 687 15.34 -6.37 20.43
N ASP A 688 16.31 -5.95 21.26
CA ASP A 688 16.19 -5.96 22.72
C ASP A 688 15.23 -4.89 23.25
N LYS A 689 14.93 -3.88 22.43
CA LYS A 689 13.95 -2.84 22.73
C LYS A 689 12.59 -3.23 22.16
N PHE A 690 11.52 -2.70 22.77
CA PHE A 690 10.18 -2.86 22.22
C PHE A 690 10.11 -2.27 20.81
N VAL A 691 9.65 -3.07 19.85
CA VAL A 691 9.48 -2.71 18.45
C VAL A 691 7.99 -2.65 18.15
N GLU A 692 7.51 -1.49 17.76
CA GLU A 692 6.12 -1.29 17.36
C GLU A 692 5.91 -1.62 15.88
N ASP A 693 6.88 -1.26 15.03
CA ASP A 693 6.87 -1.56 13.60
C ASP A 693 8.21 -2.19 13.17
N PRO A 694 8.21 -3.44 12.68
CA PRO A 694 9.40 -4.12 12.17
C PRO A 694 10.19 -3.34 11.13
N HIS A 695 9.52 -2.52 10.30
CA HIS A 695 10.16 -1.71 9.26
C HIS A 695 11.09 -0.61 9.80
N GLN A 696 10.99 -0.27 11.10
CA GLN A 696 11.91 0.66 11.76
C GLN A 696 13.25 0.00 12.10
N VAL A 697 13.30 -1.34 12.17
CA VAL A 697 14.48 -2.10 12.57
C VAL A 697 15.20 -2.70 11.38
N VAL A 698 14.44 -3.28 10.43
CA VAL A 698 14.98 -3.95 9.25
C VAL A 698 14.19 -3.61 7.99
N LYS A 699 14.86 -3.67 6.86
CA LYS A 699 14.30 -3.45 5.53
C LYS A 699 14.59 -4.64 4.62
N THR A 700 13.78 -4.87 3.61
CA THR A 700 14.06 -5.87 2.57
C THR A 700 15.40 -5.57 1.90
N GLY A 701 16.23 -6.60 1.78
CA GLY A 701 17.60 -6.49 1.26
C GLY A 701 18.67 -6.27 2.33
N ASP A 702 18.30 -5.99 3.59
CA ASP A 702 19.29 -5.87 4.66
C ASP A 702 19.95 -7.21 4.95
N VAL A 703 21.27 -7.17 5.17
CA VAL A 703 22.04 -8.32 5.65
C VAL A 703 22.07 -8.29 7.16
N VAL A 704 21.53 -9.32 7.79
CA VAL A 704 21.37 -9.41 9.24
C VAL A 704 22.01 -10.68 9.79
N LYS A 705 22.53 -10.62 11.04
CA LYS A 705 22.93 -11.79 11.78
C LYS A 705 21.76 -12.32 12.58
N VAL A 706 21.45 -13.60 12.39
CA VAL A 706 20.35 -14.28 13.06
C VAL A 706 20.83 -15.56 13.74
N LYS A 707 20.15 -15.91 14.82
CA LYS A 707 20.36 -17.15 15.53
C LYS A 707 19.14 -18.05 15.34
N VAL A 708 19.37 -19.31 15.03
CA VAL A 708 18.31 -20.32 14.89
C VAL A 708 17.77 -20.67 16.27
N LEU A 709 16.49 -20.45 16.52
CA LEU A 709 15.79 -20.81 17.75
C LEU A 709 15.22 -22.23 17.67
N GLU A 710 14.48 -22.51 16.61
CA GLU A 710 13.77 -23.77 16.42
C GLU A 710 13.67 -24.09 14.92
N VAL A 711 13.73 -25.39 14.60
CA VAL A 711 13.52 -25.90 13.23
C VAL A 711 12.47 -26.99 13.27
N ASP A 712 11.35 -26.78 12.58
CA ASP A 712 10.30 -27.77 12.35
C ASP A 712 10.37 -28.26 10.89
N VAL A 713 11.10 -29.34 10.68
CA VAL A 713 11.32 -29.93 9.34
C VAL A 713 9.99 -30.40 8.72
N ALA A 714 9.08 -30.97 9.55
CA ALA A 714 7.81 -31.51 9.07
C ALA A 714 6.89 -30.41 8.52
N ARG A 715 6.90 -29.24 9.16
CA ARG A 715 6.10 -28.06 8.76
C ARG A 715 6.89 -27.07 7.91
N ARG A 716 8.16 -27.35 7.62
CA ARG A 716 9.08 -26.44 6.93
C ARG A 716 9.12 -25.04 7.54
N ARG A 717 9.31 -24.97 8.86
CA ARG A 717 9.36 -23.71 9.60
C ARG A 717 10.67 -23.55 10.31
N ILE A 718 11.22 -22.34 10.25
CA ILE A 718 12.46 -21.95 10.92
C ILE A 718 12.15 -20.70 11.74
N ALA A 719 12.32 -20.79 13.06
CA ALA A 719 12.22 -19.65 13.94
C ALA A 719 13.62 -19.08 14.20
N LEU A 720 13.76 -17.78 13.98
CA LEU A 720 15.01 -17.05 14.08
C LEU A 720 14.90 -15.91 15.11
N THR A 721 16.03 -15.46 15.63
CA THR A 721 16.14 -14.22 16.43
C THR A 721 17.34 -13.40 16.02
N MET A 722 17.21 -12.10 16.02
CA MET A 722 18.33 -11.16 15.88
C MET A 722 18.97 -10.85 17.26
N ARG A 723 18.33 -11.29 18.36
CA ARG A 723 18.86 -11.21 19.73
C ARG A 723 19.80 -12.40 19.95
N LEU A 724 21.08 -12.19 19.66
CA LEU A 724 22.07 -13.28 19.65
C LEU A 724 22.30 -13.92 21.03
N ASP A 725 21.98 -13.22 22.12
CA ASP A 725 22.09 -13.71 23.50
C ASP A 725 20.88 -14.55 23.95
N GLU A 726 19.80 -14.59 23.16
CA GLU A 726 18.61 -15.38 23.46
C GLU A 726 18.94 -16.89 23.39
N SER A 727 18.62 -17.65 24.46
CA SER A 727 18.92 -19.08 24.50
C SER A 727 17.95 -19.87 23.62
N ALA A 728 18.48 -20.78 22.79
CA ALA A 728 17.69 -21.74 22.04
C ALA A 728 16.86 -22.61 23.01
N VAL A 729 15.58 -22.77 22.74
CA VAL A 729 14.69 -23.63 23.53
C VAL A 729 15.13 -25.08 23.32
N LYS A 730 15.71 -25.71 24.33
CA LYS A 730 15.95 -27.16 24.32
C LYS A 730 14.60 -27.88 24.44
N ASN A 731 14.18 -28.54 23.42
CA ASN A 731 13.09 -29.52 23.44
C ASN A 731 13.62 -30.80 24.13
N ASP A 732 13.71 -30.82 25.45
CA ASP A 732 13.82 -32.05 26.22
C ASP A 732 12.41 -32.55 26.49
N GLY A 733 12.15 -33.77 26.02
CA GLY A 733 10.89 -34.46 26.15
C GLY A 733 10.46 -34.65 27.61
N LYS A 734 9.15 -34.60 27.80
CA LYS A 734 8.35 -35.13 28.90
C LYS A 734 8.95 -35.05 30.31
N SER A 735 8.43 -34.18 31.14
CA SER A 735 8.12 -34.58 32.52
C SER A 735 7.01 -33.72 33.10
N ASP A 736 6.01 -34.40 33.61
CA ASP A 736 5.02 -33.93 34.56
C ASP A 736 5.63 -33.12 35.69
N ARG A 737 5.09 -31.94 35.97
CA ARG A 737 5.06 -31.38 37.30
C ARG A 737 3.78 -30.58 37.51
N THR A 738 2.85 -31.22 38.19
CA THR A 738 1.86 -30.60 39.07
C THR A 738 2.54 -29.68 40.10
N LEU A 739 2.10 -28.44 40.25
CA LEU A 739 1.71 -27.87 41.53
C LEU A 739 1.44 -26.36 41.47
N SER A 740 0.31 -26.03 42.06
CA SER A 740 -0.14 -24.81 42.75
C SER A 740 -0.40 -23.53 41.97
N ALA A 741 -1.69 -23.29 41.90
CA ALA A 741 -2.35 -22.08 41.47
C ALA A 741 -2.09 -20.88 42.39
N LYS A 742 -1.81 -19.71 41.79
CA LYS A 742 -2.32 -18.41 42.26
C LYS A 742 -2.72 -17.58 41.04
N PRO A 743 -3.79 -16.82 41.09
CA PRO A 743 -4.43 -16.25 39.89
C PRO A 743 -3.71 -14.96 39.48
N ARG A 744 -3.38 -14.87 38.19
CA ARG A 744 -3.03 -13.62 37.50
C ARG A 744 -3.78 -13.55 36.19
N SER A 745 -4.55 -12.49 36.10
CA SER A 745 -5.22 -11.80 35.00
C SER A 745 -5.18 -12.40 33.58
N ASP A 746 -6.35 -12.48 32.99
CA ASP A 746 -6.81 -13.01 31.70
C ASP A 746 -6.29 -12.27 30.43
N ASN A 747 -5.00 -11.96 30.30
CA ASN A 747 -4.53 -11.36 29.05
C ASN A 747 -3.56 -12.23 28.21
N ALA A 748 -3.37 -13.50 28.56
CA ALA A 748 -2.41 -14.36 27.86
C ALA A 748 -3.05 -15.43 26.94
N ARG A 749 -4.34 -15.43 26.75
CA ARG A 749 -5.04 -16.45 25.93
C ARG A 749 -5.37 -16.02 24.49
N GLN A 750 -5.20 -14.75 24.14
CA GLN A 750 -5.48 -14.28 22.76
C GLN A 750 -4.35 -14.55 21.76
N ASP A 751 -3.11 -14.72 22.20
CA ASP A 751 -1.96 -14.89 21.29
C ASP A 751 -1.81 -16.30 20.68
N ARG A 752 -2.47 -17.33 21.25
CA ARG A 752 -2.35 -18.69 20.69
C ARG A 752 -3.32 -19.04 19.55
N SER A 753 -4.38 -18.25 19.38
CA SER A 753 -5.35 -18.47 18.27
C SER A 753 -4.85 -17.85 16.94
N ASN A 754 -4.06 -16.78 17.00
CA ASN A 754 -3.54 -16.12 15.80
C ASN A 754 -2.46 -16.93 15.04
N TRP A 755 -1.86 -17.92 15.68
CA TRP A 755 -0.81 -18.73 15.05
C TRP A 755 -1.34 -19.81 14.10
N ARG A 756 -2.62 -20.21 14.23
CA ARG A 756 -3.24 -21.20 13.34
C ARG A 756 -3.78 -20.59 12.02
N ALA A 757 -4.05 -19.29 11.99
CA ALA A 757 -4.66 -18.63 10.84
C ALA A 757 -3.68 -18.35 9.67
N ASN A 758 -2.37 -18.34 9.93
CA ASN A 758 -1.38 -17.97 8.88
C ASN A 758 -1.01 -19.10 7.91
N ASN A 759 -1.50 -20.34 8.11
CA ASN A 759 -1.21 -21.45 7.20
C ASN A 759 -1.97 -21.40 5.86
N ALA A 760 -3.08 -20.66 5.80
CA ALA A 760 -3.86 -20.52 4.56
C ALA A 760 -3.13 -19.62 3.51
N MET A 761 -2.26 -18.72 3.95
CA MET A 761 -1.55 -17.79 3.06
C MET A 761 -0.47 -18.45 2.21
N GLY A 762 0.30 -19.39 2.76
CA GLY A 762 1.33 -20.09 2.00
C GLY A 762 0.74 -20.96 0.88
N ASN A 763 -0.42 -21.54 1.12
CA ASN A 763 -1.11 -22.39 0.15
C ASN A 763 -1.88 -21.58 -0.90
N ALA A 764 -2.44 -20.42 -0.55
CA ALA A 764 -3.16 -19.54 -1.50
C ALA A 764 -2.21 -18.91 -2.54
N CYS A 765 -0.97 -18.59 -2.17
CA CYS A 765 0.04 -18.12 -3.12
C CYS A 765 0.54 -19.23 -4.06
N ALA A 766 0.70 -20.45 -3.54
CA ALA A 766 1.14 -21.59 -4.34
C ALA A 766 0.07 -22.05 -5.35
N ASP A 767 -1.21 -21.96 -5.02
CA ASP A 767 -2.32 -22.35 -5.90
C ASP A 767 -2.71 -21.27 -6.91
N ALA A 768 -2.52 -19.99 -6.59
CA ALA A 768 -2.67 -18.90 -7.56
C ALA A 768 -1.65 -19.02 -8.70
N LEU A 769 -0.43 -19.47 -8.41
CA LEU A 769 0.62 -19.73 -9.41
C LEU A 769 0.35 -20.97 -10.26
N LYS A 770 -0.38 -21.98 -9.75
CA LYS A 770 -0.73 -23.18 -10.52
C LYS A 770 -1.85 -22.95 -11.53
N ASN A 771 -2.78 -22.06 -11.25
CA ASN A 771 -3.93 -21.80 -12.13
C ASN A 771 -3.63 -20.79 -13.26
N TRP A 772 -2.47 -20.15 -13.25
CA TRP A 772 -2.03 -19.25 -14.33
C TRP A 772 -1.34 -19.96 -15.49
N LYS A 773 -1.20 -21.30 -15.41
CA LYS A 773 -0.59 -22.16 -16.45
C LYS A 773 -1.61 -23.01 -17.23
N LYS A 774 -2.90 -22.64 -17.24
CA LYS A 774 -3.87 -23.22 -18.17
C LYS A 774 -4.46 -22.15 -19.08
#